data_f26bb9bf7c6816780b0c5226b7f5d171
#
_entry.id   f26bb9bf7c6816780b0c5226b7f5d171
#
_cell.length_a   1.000
_cell.length_b   1.000
_cell.length_c   1.000
_cell.angle_alpha   90.00
_cell.angle_beta   90.00
_cell.angle_gamma   90.00
#
_symmetry.space_group_name_H-M   'P 1'
#
loop_
_entity.id
_entity.type
_entity.pdbx_description
1 polymer ?
#
loop_
_entity_poly.entity_id
_entity_poly.type
_entity_poly.pdbx_seq_one_letter_code
_entity_poly.pdbx_strand_id
1 'polypeptide(L)'
;MRVAKSQTCAFVRRSTISLLASVMFFSVAATGQQRIPLAGYWERWIAGQLYDSVLVPSSYRPVGTADLVRVVDFPQLSPGQRLLLRFEGIAGNGKLRVNGHQVGILAPYISHTFDVTDVAKPGPNRIEMELVDWQVPLGLGPAAAWESSGGIIYDAYAEIRTDPYIENARLTYRLSPDFKSANCTLDVFVRATGATDLRITSDLLQERNPVAHVQQDAKVSGGTTVASLHWTLDSVHLWSPEEPSLYQLSVTLDSPRGKDTFATDTGFRSLVVQGNKFLLNGHPFVFKGVARHGLWANQGYTLTAEQIEQDFRMIKSMGANSIRLVHYPHDPREIEAAARHGILVTQESGLTWIDFRNAPRSTLQTGIDILERVVQRDWNNPAFWAILLANESTPTLEVMKEARQRIKTLEPSILLSTPGPSAADHTIEGVRRLFDDADFDFYSAHPYTYSEGHFTEVIDGFGKAKPMLFTEWGGPVGKLPRMLEFQVRALGKLIQQGRLAGTYFWEWADMTQYERDDISMDGPTLAEGVVTRDRKIRHDVFSRLAELYRYDIGEPAPVARLPVLLPAPHLAAGGISTYNEIPLQSVAAKQASDWQSLQSASVAFWKENSGDYLRRTGGEFYTWDATSLRVGPIPFDTPLIDGHTRPLVVLTGKSVEIPVHAQADRLHFLGNVTVPDGYPTRGEVGSQMGSYTIYYTDGSKQEVPLRWGLEVTRGNVVTSSTLLNPVALLSTPVIQYTRNESYEDYRTFLYTVAVQPKTVDRIVITLKPLPSDRPLISLPNETGSGYAAGETALLLFAVTAERY
;
A
#
# COMPACT_ATOMS: atom_id res chain seq x y z
N MET A 1 9.28 -14.14 -66.43
CA MET A 1 8.52 -13.78 -67.68
C MET A 1 7.21 -13.12 -67.22
N ARG A 2 7.07 -11.81 -67.47
CA ARG A 2 5.84 -10.99 -67.65
C ARG A 2 4.72 -11.13 -66.62
N VAL A 3 4.01 -10.10 -66.10
CA VAL A 3 4.03 -8.63 -66.31
C VAL A 3 3.00 -8.08 -65.31
N ALA A 4 3.27 -6.92 -64.79
CA ALA A 4 2.45 -6.08 -63.91
C ALA A 4 1.07 -5.71 -64.48
N LYS A 5 0.13 -5.38 -63.60
CA LYS A 5 -0.75 -4.22 -63.82
C LYS A 5 -1.29 -3.67 -62.47
N SER A 6 -1.07 -2.41 -62.35
CA SER A 6 -1.55 -1.46 -61.35
C SER A 6 -3.07 -1.29 -61.36
N GLN A 7 -3.67 -1.06 -60.20
CA GLN A 7 -4.84 -0.18 -60.10
C GLN A 7 -4.75 0.68 -58.84
N THR A 8 -4.69 1.94 -59.10
CA THR A 8 -4.81 3.10 -58.21
C THR A 8 -6.18 3.12 -57.54
N CYS A 9 -6.23 3.33 -56.25
CA CYS A 9 -7.44 3.76 -55.58
C CYS A 9 -7.12 4.87 -54.57
N ALA A 10 -7.94 5.90 -54.62
CA ALA A 10 -7.74 7.23 -54.11
C ALA A 10 -7.62 7.35 -52.59
N PHE A 11 -6.67 8.14 -52.13
CA PHE A 11 -6.53 8.63 -50.76
C PHE A 11 -7.62 9.68 -50.45
N VAL A 12 -8.53 9.36 -49.51
CA VAL A 12 -9.32 10.36 -48.83
C VAL A 12 -8.57 10.75 -47.55
N ARG A 13 -7.98 11.91 -47.58
CA ARG A 13 -7.41 12.56 -46.39
C ARG A 13 -8.54 12.93 -45.42
N ARG A 14 -8.62 12.25 -44.30
CA ARG A 14 -9.27 12.78 -43.09
C ARG A 14 -8.21 13.39 -42.22
N SER A 15 -8.23 14.70 -42.13
CA SER A 15 -7.42 15.47 -41.20
C SER A 15 -7.93 15.24 -39.81
N THR A 16 -7.25 14.41 -39.01
CA THR A 16 -7.41 14.34 -37.56
C THR A 16 -6.54 15.42 -36.95
N ILE A 17 -7.17 16.48 -36.47
CA ILE A 17 -6.53 17.47 -35.62
C ILE A 17 -6.31 16.79 -34.25
N SER A 18 -5.07 16.32 -34.03
CA SER A 18 -4.62 15.92 -32.70
C SER A 18 -4.33 17.18 -31.91
N LEU A 19 -5.21 17.50 -30.96
CA LEU A 19 -4.92 18.45 -29.90
C LEU A 19 -3.91 17.79 -28.94
N LEU A 20 -2.61 17.94 -29.25
CA LEU A 20 -1.55 17.74 -28.28
C LEU A 20 -1.63 18.91 -27.29
N ALA A 21 -2.26 18.70 -26.15
CA ALA A 21 -2.05 19.54 -24.99
C ALA A 21 -0.64 19.25 -24.47
N SER A 22 0.33 20.00 -24.98
CA SER A 22 1.66 20.08 -24.41
C SER A 22 1.52 20.72 -23.04
N VAL A 23 1.51 19.92 -21.98
CA VAL A 23 1.82 20.40 -20.64
C VAL A 23 3.30 20.79 -20.68
N MET A 24 3.56 22.04 -20.98
CA MET A 24 4.89 22.62 -20.81
C MET A 24 5.15 22.69 -19.31
N PHE A 25 5.92 21.74 -18.80
CA PHE A 25 6.67 21.95 -17.57
C PHE A 25 7.68 23.07 -17.88
N PHE A 26 7.32 24.29 -17.51
CA PHE A 26 8.33 25.31 -17.34
C PHE A 26 9.14 24.98 -16.09
N SER A 27 10.15 24.13 -16.24
CA SER A 27 11.28 24.24 -15.34
C SER A 27 11.84 25.64 -15.55
N VAL A 28 11.70 26.50 -14.55
CA VAL A 28 12.50 27.71 -14.47
C VAL A 28 13.94 27.19 -14.50
N ALA A 29 14.60 27.33 -15.61
CA ALA A 29 16.04 27.09 -15.73
C ALA A 29 16.70 28.06 -14.77
N ALA A 30 17.03 27.60 -13.59
CA ALA A 30 17.88 28.32 -12.65
C ALA A 30 19.20 28.55 -13.35
N THR A 31 19.45 29.78 -13.74
CA THR A 31 20.70 30.20 -14.41
C THR A 31 21.83 29.97 -13.42
N GLY A 32 22.61 28.91 -13.58
CA GLY A 32 23.77 28.59 -12.78
C GLY A 32 23.97 27.14 -12.38
N GLN A 33 22.97 26.30 -12.50
CA GLN A 33 23.05 24.87 -12.13
C GLN A 33 22.98 23.98 -13.37
N GLN A 34 24.05 23.28 -13.68
CA GLN A 34 24.04 22.24 -14.71
C GLN A 34 23.82 20.88 -14.07
N ARG A 35 22.74 20.16 -14.46
CA ARG A 35 22.49 18.78 -14.06
C ARG A 35 22.95 17.81 -15.14
N ILE A 36 23.60 16.74 -14.72
CA ILE A 36 24.03 15.61 -15.53
C ILE A 36 23.25 14.38 -15.03
N PRO A 37 22.35 13.77 -15.84
CA PRO A 37 21.57 12.64 -15.40
C PRO A 37 22.46 11.42 -15.08
N LEU A 38 22.23 10.78 -13.96
CA LEU A 38 22.75 9.46 -13.63
C LEU A 38 21.73 8.35 -13.92
N ALA A 39 20.57 8.72 -14.48
CA ALA A 39 19.57 7.80 -14.99
C ALA A 39 20.09 7.01 -16.20
N GLY A 40 19.62 5.77 -16.35
CA GLY A 40 20.03 4.86 -17.41
C GLY A 40 20.53 3.54 -16.86
N TYR A 41 21.16 2.73 -17.72
CA TYR A 41 21.62 1.41 -17.30
C TYR A 41 22.87 1.50 -16.43
N TRP A 42 22.85 0.76 -15.28
CA TRP A 42 23.97 0.51 -14.41
C TRP A 42 24.28 -0.99 -14.42
N GLU A 43 25.55 -1.36 -14.51
CA GLU A 43 25.98 -2.74 -14.34
C GLU A 43 25.76 -3.15 -12.88
N ARG A 44 25.20 -4.36 -12.66
CA ARG A 44 25.06 -4.95 -11.34
C ARG A 44 26.04 -6.13 -11.22
N TRP A 45 26.93 -6.02 -10.26
CA TRP A 45 27.98 -7.00 -9.97
C TRP A 45 27.71 -7.68 -8.66
N ILE A 46 27.77 -9.01 -8.62
CA ILE A 46 27.59 -9.82 -7.42
C ILE A 46 28.85 -10.67 -7.21
N ALA A 47 29.43 -10.60 -6.02
CA ALA A 47 30.68 -11.31 -5.68
C ALA A 47 31.81 -11.09 -6.72
N GLY A 48 31.91 -9.87 -7.26
CA GLY A 48 32.94 -9.50 -8.25
C GLY A 48 32.70 -10.00 -9.67
N GLN A 49 31.53 -10.55 -9.97
CA GLN A 49 31.11 -10.98 -11.30
C GLN A 49 29.96 -10.13 -11.82
N LEU A 50 30.02 -9.77 -13.11
CA LEU A 50 28.88 -9.10 -13.76
C LEU A 50 27.67 -10.05 -13.78
N TYR A 51 26.61 -9.63 -13.12
CA TYR A 51 25.37 -10.40 -13.04
C TYR A 51 24.38 -9.98 -14.13
N ASP A 52 24.04 -8.69 -14.20
CA ASP A 52 23.16 -8.09 -15.20
C ASP A 52 23.32 -6.57 -15.25
N SER A 53 22.37 -5.88 -15.90
CA SER A 53 22.27 -4.43 -15.89
C SER A 53 20.86 -4.02 -15.48
N VAL A 54 20.77 -3.02 -14.60
CA VAL A 54 19.50 -2.47 -14.09
C VAL A 54 19.32 -1.05 -14.59
N LEU A 55 18.06 -0.71 -14.88
CA LEU A 55 17.71 0.68 -15.21
C LEU A 55 17.66 1.51 -13.91
N VAL A 56 18.18 2.70 -13.91
CA VAL A 56 18.10 3.66 -12.79
C VAL A 56 17.32 4.90 -13.25
N PRO A 57 16.33 5.38 -12.48
CA PRO A 57 15.82 4.77 -11.25
C PRO A 57 14.99 3.51 -11.51
N SER A 58 15.08 2.52 -10.64
CA SER A 58 14.20 1.34 -10.63
C SER A 58 14.28 0.60 -9.31
N SER A 59 13.19 -0.10 -9.02
CA SER A 59 13.13 -1.14 -7.99
C SER A 59 13.39 -2.49 -8.63
N TYR A 60 14.14 -3.34 -7.96
CA TYR A 60 14.35 -4.73 -8.36
C TYR A 60 14.28 -5.66 -7.16
N ARG A 61 14.07 -6.95 -7.43
CA ARG A 61 14.08 -7.98 -6.37
C ARG A 61 15.44 -7.98 -5.66
N PRO A 62 15.47 -7.98 -4.32
CA PRO A 62 16.71 -8.01 -3.55
C PRO A 62 17.60 -9.21 -3.93
N VAL A 63 18.89 -8.98 -3.96
CA VAL A 63 19.90 -9.99 -4.32
C VAL A 63 20.97 -10.19 -3.22
N GLY A 64 20.84 -9.43 -2.13
CA GLY A 64 21.81 -9.42 -1.03
C GLY A 64 22.78 -8.26 -1.13
N THR A 65 24.07 -8.51 -1.41
CA THR A 65 25.04 -7.44 -1.65
C THR A 65 25.39 -7.40 -3.12
N ALA A 66 25.25 -6.22 -3.71
CA ALA A 66 25.61 -5.97 -5.09
C ALA A 66 26.37 -4.64 -5.24
N ASP A 67 27.27 -4.56 -6.19
CA ASP A 67 27.87 -3.30 -6.64
C ASP A 67 27.13 -2.83 -7.89
N LEU A 68 26.50 -1.67 -7.81
CA LEU A 68 25.92 -0.96 -8.96
C LEU A 68 27.01 -0.05 -9.53
N VAL A 69 27.35 -0.25 -10.79
CA VAL A 69 28.49 0.41 -11.44
C VAL A 69 28.07 1.14 -12.69
N ARG A 70 28.51 2.38 -12.82
CA ARG A 70 28.33 3.17 -14.04
C ARG A 70 29.55 4.03 -14.33
N VAL A 71 29.89 4.16 -15.60
CA VAL A 71 30.87 5.15 -16.09
C VAL A 71 30.10 6.35 -16.63
N VAL A 72 30.48 7.54 -16.15
CA VAL A 72 29.83 8.81 -16.53
C VAL A 72 30.91 9.83 -16.91
N ASP A 73 30.72 10.52 -18.01
CA ASP A 73 31.61 11.58 -18.44
C ASP A 73 31.25 12.89 -17.71
N PHE A 74 32.24 13.46 -17.01
CA PHE A 74 32.08 14.78 -16.41
C PHE A 74 32.88 15.81 -17.19
N PRO A 75 32.38 17.04 -17.32
CA PRO A 75 33.11 18.13 -17.98
C PRO A 75 34.30 18.59 -17.14
N GLN A 76 35.19 19.34 -17.77
CA GLN A 76 36.20 20.11 -17.05
C GLN A 76 35.51 21.17 -16.18
N LEU A 77 35.74 21.15 -14.88
CA LEU A 77 35.22 22.18 -13.99
C LEU A 77 36.02 23.46 -14.13
N SER A 78 35.36 24.60 -14.12
CA SER A 78 35.98 25.91 -14.01
C SER A 78 36.45 26.16 -12.56
N PRO A 79 37.45 27.02 -12.35
CA PRO A 79 37.85 27.39 -10.99
C PRO A 79 36.69 27.90 -10.16
N GLY A 80 36.53 27.33 -8.97
CA GLY A 80 35.40 27.63 -8.05
C GLY A 80 34.12 26.87 -8.31
N GLN A 81 34.09 25.95 -9.28
CA GLN A 81 32.97 25.02 -9.41
C GLN A 81 33.16 23.75 -8.55
N ARG A 82 32.04 23.19 -8.08
CA ARG A 82 31.97 21.94 -7.33
C ARG A 82 31.07 20.95 -8.08
N LEU A 83 31.42 19.68 -8.04
CA LEU A 83 30.63 18.58 -8.58
C LEU A 83 30.05 17.78 -7.46
N LEU A 84 28.69 17.77 -7.39
CA LEU A 84 27.93 17.06 -6.36
C LEU A 84 27.18 15.90 -7.00
N LEU A 85 27.32 14.69 -6.46
CA LEU A 85 26.44 13.55 -6.79
C LEU A 85 25.25 13.56 -5.86
N ARG A 86 24.05 13.43 -6.43
CA ARG A 86 22.79 13.40 -5.68
C ARG A 86 21.98 12.15 -6.01
N PHE A 87 21.52 11.47 -4.97
CA PHE A 87 20.62 10.34 -5.02
C PHE A 87 19.42 10.65 -4.13
N GLU A 88 18.23 10.74 -4.70
CA GLU A 88 17.01 11.12 -3.92
C GLU A 88 16.47 9.98 -3.07
N GLY A 89 16.82 8.74 -3.37
CA GLY A 89 16.54 7.59 -2.53
C GLY A 89 17.07 6.29 -3.08
N ILE A 90 17.46 5.45 -2.16
CA ILE A 90 17.93 4.08 -2.44
C ILE A 90 17.16 3.09 -1.54
N ALA A 91 16.93 1.90 -2.02
CA ALA A 91 16.39 0.80 -1.21
C ALA A 91 17.54 -0.10 -0.78
N GLY A 92 18.01 0.13 0.45
CA GLY A 92 19.15 -0.58 1.04
C GLY A 92 20.16 0.36 1.71
N ASN A 93 21.18 -0.23 2.36
CA ASN A 93 22.33 0.48 2.91
C ASN A 93 23.54 0.30 1.99
N GLY A 94 24.48 1.23 2.04
CA GLY A 94 25.65 1.03 1.20
C GLY A 94 26.75 2.04 1.34
N LYS A 95 27.70 1.97 0.41
CA LYS A 95 28.84 2.87 0.30
C LYS A 95 28.95 3.35 -1.14
N LEU A 96 29.29 4.62 -1.31
CA LEU A 96 29.53 5.21 -2.61
C LEU A 96 31.04 5.40 -2.82
N ARG A 97 31.54 4.94 -3.96
CA ARG A 97 32.91 5.18 -4.43
C ARG A 97 32.89 5.90 -5.78
N VAL A 98 33.84 6.78 -5.97
CA VAL A 98 34.10 7.44 -7.26
C VAL A 98 35.57 7.23 -7.57
N ASN A 99 35.89 6.66 -8.72
CA ASN A 99 37.26 6.33 -9.15
C ASN A 99 38.04 5.54 -8.08
N GLY A 100 37.37 4.65 -7.35
CA GLY A 100 37.93 3.83 -6.26
C GLY A 100 38.01 4.53 -4.90
N HIS A 101 37.75 5.83 -4.80
CA HIS A 101 37.72 6.56 -3.53
C HIS A 101 36.35 6.51 -2.89
N GLN A 102 36.27 6.08 -1.64
CA GLN A 102 35.00 6.11 -0.88
C GLN A 102 34.66 7.57 -0.58
N VAL A 103 33.49 8.02 -1.02
CA VAL A 103 33.02 9.40 -0.86
C VAL A 103 31.90 9.52 0.17
N GLY A 104 31.24 8.41 0.52
CA GLY A 104 30.24 8.43 1.57
C GLY A 104 29.56 7.10 1.87
N ILE A 105 28.69 7.15 2.87
CA ILE A 105 27.81 6.06 3.32
C ILE A 105 26.38 6.42 2.95
N LEU A 106 25.63 5.42 2.55
CA LEU A 106 24.24 5.53 2.11
C LEU A 106 23.31 4.89 3.15
N ALA A 107 22.27 5.60 3.52
CA ALA A 107 21.15 5.10 4.31
C ALA A 107 19.89 4.99 3.45
N PRO A 108 18.94 4.08 3.77
CA PRO A 108 17.80 3.82 2.90
C PRO A 108 16.80 4.97 2.86
N TYR A 109 16.11 5.10 1.73
CA TYR A 109 14.93 5.93 1.45
C TYR A 109 15.10 7.46 1.60
N ILE A 110 16.29 7.96 1.81
CA ILE A 110 16.56 9.40 1.97
C ILE A 110 17.51 9.92 0.91
N SER A 111 17.42 11.23 0.69
CA SER A 111 18.32 11.93 -0.24
C SER A 111 19.75 12.00 0.29
N HIS A 112 20.71 11.77 -0.57
CA HIS A 112 22.14 11.87 -0.32
C HIS A 112 22.80 12.84 -1.29
N THR A 113 23.69 13.69 -0.79
CA THR A 113 24.52 14.58 -1.59
C THR A 113 25.98 14.39 -1.22
N PHE A 114 26.84 14.13 -2.20
CA PHE A 114 28.26 13.91 -2.01
C PHE A 114 29.07 14.87 -2.90
N ASP A 115 29.94 15.64 -2.31
CA ASP A 115 30.90 16.45 -3.06
C ASP A 115 32.06 15.55 -3.54
N VAL A 116 32.14 15.39 -4.83
CA VAL A 116 33.13 14.52 -5.48
C VAL A 116 34.18 15.31 -6.29
N THR A 117 34.20 16.61 -6.12
CA THR A 117 35.08 17.52 -6.89
C THR A 117 36.56 17.09 -6.89
N ASP A 118 37.04 16.65 -5.72
CA ASP A 118 38.46 16.33 -5.53
C ASP A 118 38.86 14.92 -6.02
N VAL A 119 37.88 14.06 -6.30
CA VAL A 119 38.12 12.68 -6.79
C VAL A 119 37.62 12.45 -8.21
N ALA A 120 36.78 13.35 -8.72
CA ALA A 120 36.34 13.34 -10.11
C ALA A 120 37.37 13.94 -11.04
N LYS A 121 37.34 13.56 -12.32
CA LYS A 121 38.22 14.08 -13.38
C LYS A 121 37.42 14.41 -14.64
N PRO A 122 37.90 15.23 -15.52
CA PRO A 122 37.30 15.44 -16.85
C PRO A 122 37.27 14.12 -17.64
N GLY A 123 36.22 13.89 -18.38
CA GLY A 123 35.96 12.63 -19.10
C GLY A 123 35.39 11.53 -18.22
N PRO A 124 35.69 10.24 -18.49
CA PRO A 124 35.06 9.12 -17.87
C PRO A 124 35.44 8.94 -16.39
N ASN A 125 34.41 8.82 -15.55
CA ASN A 125 34.51 8.54 -14.11
C ASN A 125 33.70 7.29 -13.78
N ARG A 126 34.29 6.38 -13.03
CA ARG A 126 33.61 5.18 -12.52
C ARG A 126 32.94 5.51 -11.21
N ILE A 127 31.64 5.46 -11.20
CA ILE A 127 30.79 5.54 -10.00
C ILE A 127 30.43 4.11 -9.61
N GLU A 128 30.60 3.77 -8.35
CA GLU A 128 30.36 2.44 -7.81
C GLU A 128 29.61 2.57 -6.49
N MET A 129 28.45 1.94 -6.42
CA MET A 129 27.59 1.91 -5.24
C MET A 129 27.50 0.47 -4.74
N GLU A 130 28.22 0.17 -3.65
CA GLU A 130 28.02 -1.08 -2.90
C GLU A 130 26.67 -0.95 -2.18
N LEU A 131 25.71 -1.79 -2.53
CA LEU A 131 24.35 -1.79 -1.98
C LEU A 131 24.05 -3.12 -1.31
N VAL A 132 23.64 -3.05 -0.03
CA VAL A 132 23.14 -4.21 0.74
C VAL A 132 21.63 -4.06 0.83
N ASP A 133 20.91 -4.86 0.05
CA ASP A 133 19.44 -4.78 -0.12
C ASP A 133 18.66 -5.89 0.59
N TRP A 134 19.33 -6.99 0.99
CA TRP A 134 18.68 -8.14 1.64
C TRP A 134 18.63 -8.04 3.17
N GLN A 135 19.63 -7.47 3.76
CA GLN A 135 19.73 -7.28 5.21
C GLN A 135 19.72 -5.78 5.51
N VAL A 136 18.67 -5.14 5.20
CA VAL A 136 18.37 -3.92 5.93
C VAL A 136 18.43 -4.30 7.40
N PRO A 137 19.23 -3.63 8.23
CA PRO A 137 19.27 -3.92 9.65
C PRO A 137 17.84 -4.07 10.12
N LEU A 138 17.53 -5.15 10.82
CA LEU A 138 16.18 -5.49 11.26
C LEU A 138 15.43 -4.21 11.65
N GLY A 139 14.37 -3.90 10.94
CA GLY A 139 13.51 -2.77 11.23
C GLY A 139 13.74 -1.48 10.42
N LEU A 140 14.68 -1.42 9.47
CA LEU A 140 14.80 -0.26 8.57
C LEU A 140 14.33 -0.65 7.16
N GLY A 141 13.15 -0.22 6.80
CA GLY A 141 12.56 -0.48 5.49
C GLY A 141 11.22 -1.19 5.57
N PRO A 142 10.64 -1.57 4.42
CA PRO A 142 9.45 -2.40 4.42
C PRO A 142 9.76 -3.66 5.20
N ALA A 143 8.89 -3.96 6.14
CA ALA A 143 9.05 -5.17 6.94
C ALA A 143 9.12 -6.39 6.03
N ALA A 144 9.87 -7.39 6.47
CA ALA A 144 10.15 -8.62 5.73
C ALA A 144 8.91 -9.36 5.19
N ALA A 145 7.71 -9.03 5.64
CA ALA A 145 6.45 -9.61 5.17
C ALA A 145 5.88 -8.92 3.90
N TRP A 146 6.43 -7.78 3.49
CA TRP A 146 5.94 -7.03 2.33
C TRP A 146 6.98 -6.98 1.21
N GLU A 147 6.63 -6.31 0.14
CA GLU A 147 7.46 -6.21 -1.06
C GLU A 147 8.83 -5.60 -0.76
N SER A 148 9.82 -6.44 -0.49
CA SER A 148 11.21 -6.00 -0.33
C SER A 148 11.78 -5.61 -1.69
N SER A 149 12.57 -4.53 -1.72
CA SER A 149 13.16 -4.03 -2.94
C SER A 149 14.61 -3.58 -2.72
N GLY A 150 15.42 -3.73 -3.75
CA GLY A 150 16.73 -3.12 -3.87
C GLY A 150 16.77 -2.07 -4.98
N GLY A 151 17.80 -1.25 -5.01
CA GLY A 151 18.08 -0.34 -6.11
C GLY A 151 18.17 1.13 -5.76
N ILE A 152 18.51 1.92 -6.79
CA ILE A 152 18.38 3.38 -6.78
C ILE A 152 16.95 3.66 -7.23
N ILE A 153 16.06 3.91 -6.27
CA ILE A 153 14.61 3.89 -6.49
C ILE A 153 14.03 5.26 -6.88
N TYR A 154 14.73 6.34 -6.56
CA TYR A 154 14.35 7.70 -6.91
C TYR A 154 15.41 8.35 -7.79
N ASP A 155 15.20 9.59 -8.21
CA ASP A 155 16.07 10.28 -9.13
C ASP A 155 17.52 10.32 -8.67
N ALA A 156 18.45 10.18 -9.65
CA ALA A 156 19.89 10.30 -9.43
C ALA A 156 20.52 11.19 -10.51
N TYR A 157 21.33 12.15 -10.08
CA TYR A 157 21.99 13.10 -10.97
C TYR A 157 23.27 13.67 -10.36
N ALA A 158 24.14 14.23 -11.20
CA ALA A 158 25.23 15.09 -10.75
C ALA A 158 24.85 16.55 -10.98
N GLU A 159 25.25 17.42 -10.06
CA GLU A 159 25.08 18.88 -10.18
C GLU A 159 26.43 19.56 -10.18
N ILE A 160 26.61 20.52 -11.10
CA ILE A 160 27.73 21.46 -11.05
C ILE A 160 27.22 22.73 -10.39
N ARG A 161 27.83 23.09 -9.26
CA ARG A 161 27.49 24.28 -8.46
C ARG A 161 28.67 25.23 -8.40
N THR A 162 28.38 26.51 -8.25
CA THR A 162 29.42 27.54 -8.03
C THR A 162 29.63 27.71 -6.53
N ASP A 163 30.89 27.60 -6.05
CA ASP A 163 31.25 27.88 -4.65
C ASP A 163 31.34 29.41 -4.42
N PRO A 164 30.60 29.99 -3.45
CA PRO A 164 29.71 29.37 -2.51
C PRO A 164 28.35 28.99 -3.13
N TYR A 165 27.69 27.98 -2.56
CA TYR A 165 26.36 27.54 -3.00
C TYR A 165 25.39 27.38 -1.84
N ILE A 166 24.08 27.41 -2.15
CA ILE A 166 22.98 27.21 -1.18
C ILE A 166 22.80 25.70 -0.95
N GLU A 167 23.15 25.22 0.22
CA GLU A 167 22.99 23.82 0.60
C GLU A 167 21.52 23.49 0.89
N ASN A 168 20.82 24.42 1.58
CA ASN A 168 19.39 24.34 1.89
C ASN A 168 18.86 25.73 2.27
N ALA A 169 17.54 25.88 2.35
CA ALA A 169 16.90 27.07 2.92
C ALA A 169 15.67 26.64 3.73
N ARG A 170 15.40 27.35 4.84
CA ARG A 170 14.28 27.07 5.74
C ARG A 170 13.48 28.32 6.01
N LEU A 171 12.23 28.34 5.60
CA LEU A 171 11.30 29.40 5.95
C LEU A 171 10.52 29.04 7.22
N THR A 172 10.71 29.82 8.27
CA THR A 172 9.89 29.77 9.49
C THR A 172 9.06 31.04 9.58
N TYR A 173 7.91 30.92 10.22
CA TYR A 173 7.02 32.07 10.37
C TYR A 173 6.19 32.01 11.64
N ARG A 174 5.76 33.18 12.09
CA ARG A 174 4.75 33.33 13.15
C ARG A 174 3.55 34.09 12.59
N LEU A 175 2.41 33.43 12.53
CA LEU A 175 1.15 34.05 12.14
C LEU A 175 0.66 35.01 13.23
N SER A 176 -0.01 36.09 12.80
CA SER A 176 -0.77 36.96 13.71
C SER A 176 -1.92 36.17 14.36
N PRO A 177 -2.46 36.65 15.53
CA PRO A 177 -3.57 35.97 16.18
C PRO A 177 -4.84 35.83 15.35
N ASP A 178 -5.03 36.72 14.37
CA ASP A 178 -6.14 36.66 13.40
C ASP A 178 -5.79 35.95 12.11
N PHE A 179 -4.61 35.35 12.02
CA PHE A 179 -4.08 34.58 10.86
C PHE A 179 -3.96 35.37 9.55
N LYS A 180 -3.95 36.70 9.59
CA LYS A 180 -3.94 37.51 8.36
C LYS A 180 -2.56 37.94 7.92
N SER A 181 -1.58 37.96 8.82
CA SER A 181 -0.21 38.36 8.55
C SER A 181 0.80 37.35 9.12
N ALA A 182 2.03 37.42 8.68
CA ALA A 182 3.11 36.54 9.16
C ALA A 182 4.43 37.30 9.34
N ASN A 183 5.09 37.13 10.47
CA ASN A 183 6.50 37.47 10.61
C ASN A 183 7.36 36.28 10.16
N CYS A 184 8.13 36.47 9.11
CA CYS A 184 8.91 35.45 8.43
C CYS A 184 10.38 35.57 8.77
N THR A 185 11.03 34.43 8.94
CA THR A 185 12.49 34.27 9.01
C THR A 185 12.90 33.19 8.00
N LEU A 186 13.81 33.53 7.10
CA LEU A 186 14.39 32.61 6.14
C LEU A 186 15.86 32.37 6.52
N ASP A 187 16.17 31.17 6.96
CA ASP A 187 17.54 30.72 7.19
C ASP A 187 18.08 30.08 5.90
N VAL A 188 19.13 30.66 5.35
CA VAL A 188 19.83 30.18 4.14
C VAL A 188 21.13 29.51 4.56
N PHE A 189 21.26 28.23 4.30
CA PHE A 189 22.44 27.42 4.62
C PHE A 189 23.39 27.50 3.42
N VAL A 190 24.46 28.28 3.58
CA VAL A 190 25.43 28.51 2.51
C VAL A 190 26.70 27.72 2.77
N ARG A 191 27.06 26.86 1.83
CA ARG A 191 28.31 26.11 1.85
C ARG A 191 29.35 26.87 1.08
N ALA A 192 30.55 27.05 1.67
CA ALA A 192 31.69 27.71 1.06
C ALA A 192 33.01 27.00 1.37
N THR A 193 33.96 27.04 0.46
CA THR A 193 35.31 26.50 0.69
C THR A 193 36.24 27.50 1.41
N GLY A 194 35.91 28.80 1.43
CA GLY A 194 36.65 29.85 2.08
C GLY A 194 35.81 31.09 2.35
N ALA A 195 36.44 32.07 2.99
CA ALA A 195 35.75 33.32 3.31
C ALA A 195 35.46 34.13 2.06
N THR A 196 34.22 34.65 1.93
CA THR A 196 33.78 35.52 0.85
C THR A 196 32.60 36.38 1.27
N ASP A 197 32.50 37.56 0.66
CA ASP A 197 31.30 38.39 0.76
C ASP A 197 30.31 37.96 -0.32
N LEU A 198 29.01 38.02 -0.01
CA LEU A 198 27.94 37.65 -0.93
C LEU A 198 26.66 38.46 -0.62
N ARG A 199 25.79 38.49 -1.60
CA ARG A 199 24.43 39.05 -1.46
C ARG A 199 23.43 37.91 -1.60
N ILE A 200 22.48 37.82 -0.66
CA ILE A 200 21.34 36.89 -0.69
C ILE A 200 20.10 37.71 -1.04
N THR A 201 19.41 37.27 -2.09
CA THR A 201 18.09 37.81 -2.48
C THR A 201 17.07 36.71 -2.32
N SER A 202 15.94 36.99 -1.63
CA SER A 202 14.80 36.07 -1.55
C SER A 202 13.58 36.73 -2.17
N ASP A 203 12.93 36.01 -3.06
CA ASP A 203 11.62 36.37 -3.62
C ASP A 203 10.57 35.35 -3.18
N LEU A 204 9.42 35.83 -2.72
CA LEU A 204 8.24 35.03 -2.45
C LEU A 204 7.14 35.39 -3.44
N LEU A 205 6.68 34.42 -4.21
CA LEU A 205 5.66 34.62 -5.23
C LEU A 205 4.39 33.85 -4.85
N GLN A 206 3.23 34.44 -5.07
CA GLN A 206 1.93 33.76 -5.05
C GLN A 206 1.26 33.94 -6.40
N GLU A 207 0.86 32.82 -7.03
CA GLU A 207 0.27 32.83 -8.39
C GLU A 207 1.14 33.64 -9.38
N ARG A 208 2.48 33.55 -9.29
CA ARG A 208 3.49 34.30 -10.05
C ARG A 208 3.57 35.80 -9.71
N ASN A 209 2.78 36.33 -8.78
CA ASN A 209 2.88 37.69 -8.32
C ASN A 209 3.87 37.80 -7.15
N PRO A 210 4.83 38.73 -7.18
CA PRO A 210 5.73 38.93 -6.05
C PRO A 210 4.97 39.51 -4.85
N VAL A 211 5.05 38.81 -3.71
CA VAL A 211 4.44 39.25 -2.44
C VAL A 211 5.48 39.66 -1.39
N ALA A 212 6.72 39.22 -1.58
CA ALA A 212 7.87 39.73 -0.81
C ALA A 212 9.15 39.69 -1.66
N HIS A 213 10.01 40.68 -1.42
CA HIS A 213 11.36 40.76 -1.98
C HIS A 213 12.30 41.27 -0.90
N VAL A 214 13.28 40.49 -0.52
CA VAL A 214 14.23 40.83 0.55
C VAL A 214 15.68 40.61 0.11
N GLN A 215 16.57 41.53 0.43
CA GLN A 215 17.97 41.41 0.14
C GLN A 215 18.81 41.65 1.39
N GLN A 216 19.90 40.91 1.51
CA GLN A 216 20.87 41.06 2.60
C GLN A 216 22.28 40.73 2.11
N ASP A 217 23.24 41.60 2.48
CA ASP A 217 24.64 41.27 2.33
C ASP A 217 25.11 40.39 3.50
N ALA A 218 25.90 39.39 3.21
CA ALA A 218 26.40 38.44 4.20
C ALA A 218 27.87 38.12 3.96
N LYS A 219 28.54 37.71 5.06
CA LYS A 219 29.90 37.15 4.99
C LYS A 219 29.87 35.70 5.38
N VAL A 220 30.41 34.83 4.56
CA VAL A 220 30.51 33.40 4.85
C VAL A 220 31.98 33.01 5.02
N SER A 221 32.21 31.99 5.82
CA SER A 221 33.50 31.35 6.06
C SER A 221 33.57 29.96 5.45
N GLY A 222 34.70 29.28 5.52
CA GLY A 222 34.78 27.86 5.12
C GLY A 222 33.82 26.98 5.94
N GLY A 223 33.17 26.05 5.28
CA GLY A 223 32.11 25.20 5.85
C GLY A 223 30.72 25.74 5.54
N THR A 224 29.71 25.34 6.34
CA THR A 224 28.33 25.81 6.22
C THR A 224 28.10 27.00 7.16
N THR A 225 27.65 28.12 6.60
CA THR A 225 27.24 29.32 7.33
C THR A 225 25.75 29.52 7.16
N VAL A 226 25.04 29.92 8.23
CA VAL A 226 23.62 30.26 8.16
C VAL A 226 23.48 31.79 8.10
N ALA A 227 22.77 32.26 7.08
CA ALA A 227 22.38 33.66 6.94
C ALA A 227 20.87 33.78 7.06
N SER A 228 20.38 34.64 7.96
CA SER A 228 18.94 34.76 8.26
C SER A 228 18.40 36.09 7.70
N LEU A 229 17.36 36.02 6.89
CA LEU A 229 16.60 37.15 6.35
C LEU A 229 15.26 37.25 7.10
N HIS A 230 14.80 38.48 7.34
CA HIS A 230 13.57 38.74 8.10
C HIS A 230 12.68 39.72 7.34
N TRP A 231 11.37 39.41 7.34
CA TRP A 231 10.35 40.33 6.80
C TRP A 231 8.98 40.05 7.40
N THR A 232 8.06 40.96 7.19
CA THR A 232 6.63 40.78 7.53
C THR A 232 5.86 40.65 6.23
N LEU A 233 4.93 39.70 6.19
CA LEU A 233 3.95 39.54 5.13
C LEU A 233 2.60 40.02 5.69
N ASP A 234 2.10 41.16 5.19
CA ASP A 234 0.90 41.84 5.72
C ASP A 234 -0.41 41.15 5.31
N SER A 235 -0.37 40.33 4.27
CA SER A 235 -1.51 39.51 3.82
C SER A 235 -1.05 38.11 3.52
N VAL A 236 -1.66 37.12 4.17
CA VAL A 236 -1.34 35.71 4.04
C VAL A 236 -2.56 34.92 3.60
N HIS A 237 -2.44 34.14 2.53
CA HIS A 237 -3.40 33.10 2.16
C HIS A 237 -2.97 31.81 2.81
N LEU A 238 -3.77 31.30 3.74
CA LEU A 238 -3.44 30.10 4.48
C LEU A 238 -3.61 28.85 3.60
N TRP A 239 -2.70 27.92 3.76
CA TRP A 239 -2.85 26.58 3.20
C TRP A 239 -3.79 25.73 4.07
N SER A 240 -4.75 25.06 3.45
CA SER A 240 -5.57 24.03 4.08
C SER A 240 -5.90 22.90 3.08
N PRO A 241 -6.41 21.74 3.53
CA PRO A 241 -6.90 20.72 2.62
C PRO A 241 -7.96 21.21 1.64
N GLU A 242 -8.82 22.13 2.05
CA GLU A 242 -9.89 22.70 1.24
C GLU A 242 -9.37 23.76 0.27
N GLU A 243 -8.36 24.52 0.68
CA GLU A 243 -7.74 25.62 -0.09
C GLU A 243 -6.20 25.50 -0.02
N PRO A 244 -5.59 24.68 -0.87
CA PRO A 244 -4.15 24.41 -0.83
C PRO A 244 -3.33 25.56 -1.47
N SER A 245 -3.37 26.74 -0.83
CA SER A 245 -2.66 27.95 -1.28
C SER A 245 -1.15 27.79 -1.12
N LEU A 246 -0.44 27.73 -2.23
CA LEU A 246 1.03 27.60 -2.27
C LEU A 246 1.69 28.92 -2.71
N TYR A 247 2.89 29.09 -2.20
CA TYR A 247 3.82 30.16 -2.55
C TYR A 247 5.10 29.53 -3.12
N GLN A 248 5.69 30.17 -4.10
CA GLN A 248 7.01 29.80 -4.60
C GLN A 248 8.06 30.67 -3.89
N LEU A 249 8.91 30.04 -3.13
CA LEU A 249 10.09 30.65 -2.49
C LEU A 249 11.28 30.45 -3.41
N SER A 250 11.95 31.52 -3.82
CA SER A 250 13.23 31.46 -4.50
C SER A 250 14.29 32.24 -3.74
N VAL A 251 15.51 31.70 -3.72
CA VAL A 251 16.68 32.32 -3.10
C VAL A 251 17.79 32.36 -4.13
N THR A 252 18.36 33.54 -4.34
CA THR A 252 19.52 33.76 -5.19
C THR A 252 20.70 34.21 -4.33
N LEU A 253 21.80 33.53 -4.47
CA LEU A 253 23.09 33.90 -3.91
C LEU A 253 23.96 34.52 -5.02
N ASP A 254 24.44 35.74 -4.81
CA ASP A 254 25.33 36.44 -5.72
C ASP A 254 26.68 36.66 -5.02
N SER A 255 27.75 36.13 -5.61
CA SER A 255 29.12 36.23 -5.09
C SER A 255 30.08 36.67 -6.15
N PRO A 256 31.31 37.10 -5.81
CA PRO A 256 32.32 37.39 -6.80
C PRO A 256 32.70 36.27 -7.76
N ARG A 257 32.38 35.01 -7.39
CA ARG A 257 32.61 33.80 -8.20
C ARG A 257 31.44 33.41 -9.09
N GLY A 258 30.26 34.01 -8.90
CA GLY A 258 29.07 33.74 -9.67
C GLY A 258 27.81 33.62 -8.80
N LYS A 259 26.75 33.14 -9.42
CA LYS A 259 25.43 33.01 -8.81
C LYS A 259 25.08 31.56 -8.56
N ASP A 260 24.33 31.34 -7.48
CA ASP A 260 23.67 30.10 -7.20
C ASP A 260 22.21 30.34 -6.81
N THR A 261 21.33 29.35 -7.00
CA THR A 261 19.90 29.52 -6.76
C THR A 261 19.30 28.30 -6.05
N PHE A 262 18.28 28.55 -5.24
CA PHE A 262 17.44 27.55 -4.61
C PHE A 262 15.97 27.95 -4.83
N ALA A 263 15.10 26.97 -5.08
CA ALA A 263 13.66 27.22 -5.19
C ALA A 263 12.87 26.05 -4.61
N THR A 264 11.76 26.37 -3.95
CA THR A 264 10.84 25.38 -3.40
C THR A 264 9.44 25.97 -3.27
N ASP A 265 8.42 25.12 -3.32
CA ASP A 265 7.07 25.54 -2.92
C ASP A 265 6.95 25.53 -1.39
N THR A 266 6.17 26.47 -0.87
CA THR A 266 5.88 26.59 0.56
C THR A 266 4.43 27.02 0.79
N GLY A 267 4.00 27.09 2.04
CA GLY A 267 2.68 27.57 2.40
C GLY A 267 2.59 27.92 3.89
N PHE A 268 1.61 28.75 4.22
CA PHE A 268 1.40 29.23 5.58
C PHE A 268 0.23 28.49 6.22
N ARG A 269 0.45 27.85 7.34
CA ARG A 269 -0.58 27.24 8.16
C ARG A 269 -0.20 27.20 9.63
N SER A 270 -1.19 26.98 10.48
CA SER A 270 -0.98 26.63 11.89
C SER A 270 -1.64 25.28 12.12
N LEU A 271 -0.90 24.29 12.61
CA LEU A 271 -1.45 23.02 13.09
C LEU A 271 -0.91 22.75 14.48
N VAL A 272 -1.78 22.78 15.47
CA VAL A 272 -1.41 22.67 16.89
C VAL A 272 -2.32 21.68 17.61
N VAL A 273 -1.81 21.15 18.71
CA VAL A 273 -2.59 20.34 19.66
C VAL A 273 -3.14 21.25 20.76
N GLN A 274 -4.45 21.14 21.03
CA GLN A 274 -5.12 21.79 22.13
C GLN A 274 -5.99 20.80 22.89
N GLY A 275 -5.52 20.34 24.05
CA GLY A 275 -6.17 19.25 24.79
C GLY A 275 -6.23 17.99 23.94
N ASN A 276 -7.41 17.44 23.74
CA ASN A 276 -7.63 16.23 22.93
C ASN A 276 -8.00 16.51 21.45
N LYS A 277 -7.68 17.70 20.94
CA LYS A 277 -8.03 18.11 19.57
C LYS A 277 -6.82 18.64 18.82
N PHE A 278 -6.85 18.49 17.51
CA PHE A 278 -6.02 19.26 16.59
C PHE A 278 -6.77 20.52 16.16
N LEU A 279 -6.04 21.62 16.04
CA LEU A 279 -6.54 22.85 15.43
C LEU A 279 -5.71 23.16 14.18
N LEU A 280 -6.35 23.23 13.03
CA LEU A 280 -5.76 23.72 11.78
C LEU A 280 -6.26 25.15 11.55
N ASN A 281 -5.34 26.10 11.44
CA ASN A 281 -5.66 27.52 11.25
C ASN A 281 -6.69 28.04 12.27
N GLY A 282 -6.57 27.59 13.54
CA GLY A 282 -7.45 27.97 14.63
C GLY A 282 -8.77 27.20 14.70
N HIS A 283 -9.10 26.35 13.75
CA HIS A 283 -10.33 25.57 13.70
C HIS A 283 -10.12 24.11 14.07
N PRO A 284 -11.06 23.46 14.80
CA PRO A 284 -11.00 22.04 15.06
C PRO A 284 -10.84 21.22 13.77
N PHE A 285 -9.88 20.32 13.77
CA PHE A 285 -9.53 19.52 12.60
C PHE A 285 -9.59 18.03 12.91
N VAL A 286 -10.14 17.26 11.97
CA VAL A 286 -10.24 15.79 12.05
C VAL A 286 -9.53 15.18 10.86
N PHE A 287 -8.61 14.28 11.13
CA PHE A 287 -7.88 13.55 10.10
C PHE A 287 -8.74 12.47 9.46
N LYS A 288 -8.86 12.52 8.15
CA LYS A 288 -9.60 11.59 7.28
C LYS A 288 -8.58 10.98 6.33
N GLY A 289 -8.01 9.85 6.72
CA GLY A 289 -6.80 9.37 6.09
C GLY A 289 -6.84 7.93 5.62
N VAL A 290 -5.90 7.63 4.74
CA VAL A 290 -5.52 6.26 4.36
C VAL A 290 -4.03 6.07 4.62
N ALA A 291 -3.62 4.85 4.97
CA ALA A 291 -2.24 4.44 4.93
C ALA A 291 -1.86 4.09 3.48
N ARG A 292 -0.65 4.44 3.05
CA ARG A 292 -0.22 4.19 1.68
C ARG A 292 1.25 3.83 1.60
N HIS A 293 1.54 2.67 1.01
CA HIS A 293 2.87 2.37 0.51
C HIS A 293 3.14 3.04 -0.84
N GLY A 294 4.36 3.50 -1.07
CA GLY A 294 4.80 4.06 -2.35
C GLY A 294 5.06 2.98 -3.39
N LEU A 295 4.09 2.09 -3.63
CA LEU A 295 4.21 0.92 -4.47
C LEU A 295 3.28 0.97 -5.69
N TRP A 296 3.76 0.43 -6.81
CA TRP A 296 2.96 0.24 -8.01
C TRP A 296 3.21 -1.14 -8.63
N ALA A 297 2.16 -1.74 -9.18
CA ALA A 297 2.26 -3.05 -9.84
C ALA A 297 3.41 -3.09 -10.84
N ASN A 298 4.26 -4.10 -10.75
CA ASN A 298 5.41 -4.34 -11.65
C ASN A 298 6.52 -3.26 -11.67
N GLN A 299 6.46 -2.27 -10.77
CA GLN A 299 7.46 -1.21 -10.69
C GLN A 299 8.08 -1.06 -9.28
N GLY A 300 7.45 -1.68 -8.27
CA GLY A 300 7.88 -1.51 -6.88
C GLY A 300 7.81 -0.04 -6.45
N TYR A 301 8.86 0.45 -5.83
CA TYR A 301 8.94 1.79 -5.22
C TYR A 301 9.26 2.92 -6.20
N THR A 302 9.49 2.63 -7.47
CA THR A 302 9.84 3.65 -8.46
C THR A 302 8.59 4.08 -9.23
N LEU A 303 7.94 5.14 -8.78
CA LEU A 303 6.72 5.67 -9.37
C LEU A 303 7.03 6.77 -10.38
N THR A 304 6.19 6.88 -11.41
CA THR A 304 6.20 8.06 -12.29
C THR A 304 5.42 9.21 -11.66
N ALA A 305 5.66 10.43 -12.13
CA ALA A 305 4.92 11.60 -11.67
C ALA A 305 3.40 11.44 -11.91
N GLU A 306 3.00 10.85 -13.04
CA GLU A 306 1.60 10.61 -13.38
C GLU A 306 0.93 9.62 -12.43
N GLN A 307 1.65 8.60 -11.99
CA GLN A 307 1.16 7.61 -11.03
C GLN A 307 0.96 8.22 -9.65
N ILE A 308 1.90 9.06 -9.21
CA ILE A 308 1.76 9.82 -7.97
C ILE A 308 0.52 10.70 -8.05
N GLU A 309 0.40 11.51 -9.09
CA GLU A 309 -0.74 12.42 -9.31
C GLU A 309 -2.08 11.64 -9.40
N GLN A 310 -2.09 10.45 -9.98
CA GLN A 310 -3.27 9.60 -10.02
C GLN A 310 -3.73 9.19 -8.63
N ASP A 311 -2.83 8.63 -7.81
CA ASP A 311 -3.16 8.20 -6.45
C ASP A 311 -3.69 9.37 -5.62
N PHE A 312 -3.00 10.51 -5.62
CA PHE A 312 -3.39 11.66 -4.82
C PHE A 312 -4.75 12.25 -5.24
N ARG A 313 -5.02 12.32 -6.55
CA ARG A 313 -6.36 12.72 -7.04
C ARG A 313 -7.46 11.76 -6.61
N MET A 314 -7.21 10.46 -6.71
CA MET A 314 -8.19 9.44 -6.32
C MET A 314 -8.47 9.48 -4.81
N ILE A 315 -7.43 9.55 -3.99
CA ILE A 315 -7.53 9.67 -2.53
C ILE A 315 -8.30 10.95 -2.15
N LYS A 316 -7.97 12.07 -2.78
CA LYS A 316 -8.69 13.34 -2.56
C LYS A 316 -10.17 13.26 -2.96
N SER A 317 -10.48 12.58 -4.06
CA SER A 317 -11.87 12.42 -4.53
C SER A 317 -12.73 11.58 -3.59
N MET A 318 -12.13 10.71 -2.79
CA MET A 318 -12.80 9.96 -1.72
C MET A 318 -13.18 10.87 -0.52
N GLY A 319 -12.61 12.08 -0.44
CA GLY A 319 -12.82 13.02 0.66
C GLY A 319 -11.76 12.94 1.74
N ALA A 320 -10.68 12.21 1.52
CA ALA A 320 -9.54 12.20 2.43
C ALA A 320 -8.83 13.56 2.43
N ASN A 321 -8.32 13.93 3.60
CA ASN A 321 -7.52 15.14 3.82
C ASN A 321 -6.11 14.82 4.33
N SER A 322 -5.80 13.54 4.51
CA SER A 322 -4.50 13.11 4.99
C SER A 322 -4.11 11.73 4.44
N ILE A 323 -2.81 11.51 4.31
CA ILE A 323 -2.20 10.21 4.01
C ILE A 323 -1.12 9.93 5.05
N ARG A 324 -1.13 8.75 5.62
CA ARG A 324 0.00 8.22 6.35
C ARG A 324 0.90 7.49 5.34
N LEU A 325 2.06 8.05 5.05
CA LEU A 325 3.06 7.46 4.20
C LEU A 325 3.85 6.42 5.00
N VAL A 326 3.59 5.14 4.74
CA VAL A 326 4.05 4.02 5.55
C VAL A 326 5.19 3.27 4.87
N HIS A 327 6.14 2.70 5.57
CA HIS A 327 6.60 2.88 6.96
C HIS A 327 8.01 3.46 6.93
N TYR A 328 8.40 4.07 5.83
CA TYR A 328 9.71 4.57 5.44
C TYR A 328 9.56 5.96 4.78
N PRO A 329 10.66 6.73 4.61
CA PRO A 329 10.59 7.98 3.88
C PRO A 329 10.21 7.78 2.41
N HIS A 330 9.22 8.52 1.95
CA HIS A 330 8.72 8.46 0.59
C HIS A 330 9.42 9.44 -0.36
N ASP A 331 9.16 9.26 -1.65
CA ASP A 331 9.67 10.14 -2.71
C ASP A 331 9.30 11.60 -2.44
N PRO A 332 10.23 12.56 -2.52
CA PRO A 332 9.93 13.98 -2.36
C PRO A 332 8.77 14.48 -3.23
N ARG A 333 8.61 13.92 -4.44
CA ARG A 333 7.51 14.26 -5.35
C ARG A 333 6.12 13.91 -4.78
N GLU A 334 6.04 12.92 -3.89
CA GLU A 334 4.78 12.59 -3.20
C GLU A 334 4.40 13.68 -2.18
N ILE A 335 5.40 14.24 -1.48
CA ILE A 335 5.18 15.32 -0.53
C ILE A 335 4.77 16.62 -1.25
N GLU A 336 5.37 16.88 -2.41
CA GLU A 336 4.98 17.99 -3.27
C GLU A 336 3.56 17.82 -3.82
N ALA A 337 3.21 16.62 -4.30
CA ALA A 337 1.85 16.30 -4.75
C ALA A 337 0.82 16.48 -3.61
N ALA A 338 1.16 16.04 -2.40
CA ALA A 338 0.32 16.23 -1.22
C ALA A 338 -0.01 17.71 -0.98
N ALA A 339 0.99 18.59 -1.06
CA ALA A 339 0.80 20.02 -0.90
C ALA A 339 -0.12 20.62 -1.98
N ARG A 340 0.06 20.20 -3.24
CA ARG A 340 -0.80 20.66 -4.36
C ARG A 340 -2.24 20.17 -4.25
N HIS A 341 -2.44 18.96 -3.76
CA HIS A 341 -3.78 18.36 -3.63
C HIS A 341 -4.48 18.69 -2.30
N GLY A 342 -3.85 19.42 -1.39
CA GLY A 342 -4.42 19.70 -0.08
C GLY A 342 -4.58 18.44 0.75
N ILE A 343 -3.52 17.67 0.89
CA ILE A 343 -3.47 16.43 1.66
C ILE A 343 -2.32 16.52 2.65
N LEU A 344 -2.61 16.44 3.95
CA LEU A 344 -1.60 16.38 4.99
C LEU A 344 -0.88 15.03 4.97
N VAL A 345 0.44 15.01 5.14
CA VAL A 345 1.23 13.77 5.13
C VAL A 345 2.12 13.63 6.35
N THR A 346 2.30 12.40 6.80
CA THR A 346 3.29 12.00 7.80
C THR A 346 4.49 11.32 7.14
N GLN A 347 5.63 11.31 7.80
CA GLN A 347 6.83 10.56 7.40
C GLN A 347 7.29 9.66 8.55
N GLU A 348 7.87 8.51 8.21
CA GLU A 348 8.32 7.49 9.15
C GLU A 348 9.81 7.18 8.98
N SER A 349 10.42 6.58 10.02
CA SER A 349 11.86 6.31 10.06
C SER A 349 12.28 5.08 9.24
N GLY A 350 11.37 4.18 8.94
CA GLY A 350 11.66 2.84 8.46
C GLY A 350 11.79 1.79 9.57
N LEU A 351 11.76 2.19 10.85
CA LEU A 351 11.74 1.25 11.96
C LEU A 351 10.34 0.61 12.09
N THR A 352 10.26 -0.71 11.88
CA THR A 352 8.99 -1.43 11.88
C THR A 352 9.15 -2.78 12.57
N TRP A 353 8.19 -3.13 13.46
CA TRP A 353 8.13 -4.40 14.21
C TRP A 353 9.39 -4.74 15.01
N ILE A 354 10.00 -3.74 15.60
CA ILE A 354 11.27 -3.87 16.30
C ILE A 354 11.10 -3.66 17.81
N ASP A 355 11.73 -4.49 18.60
CA ASP A 355 11.88 -4.28 20.04
C ASP A 355 13.15 -3.48 20.31
N PHE A 356 13.00 -2.22 20.69
CA PHE A 356 14.11 -1.30 20.94
C PHE A 356 15.03 -1.72 22.08
N ARG A 357 14.55 -2.56 22.98
CA ARG A 357 15.37 -3.13 24.07
C ARG A 357 16.46 -4.06 23.57
N ASN A 358 16.17 -4.74 22.45
CA ASN A 358 17.02 -5.78 21.85
C ASN A 358 17.67 -5.34 20.53
N ALA A 359 17.23 -4.22 19.97
CA ALA A 359 17.76 -3.70 18.69
C ALA A 359 19.18 -3.11 18.90
N PRO A 360 20.07 -3.25 17.91
CA PRO A 360 21.35 -2.55 17.93
C PRO A 360 21.16 -1.04 18.03
N ARG A 361 21.88 -0.38 18.94
CA ARG A 361 21.79 1.07 19.14
C ARG A 361 22.06 1.83 17.83
N SER A 362 22.98 1.34 16.98
CA SER A 362 23.29 1.92 15.68
C SER A 362 22.07 1.92 14.74
N THR A 363 21.24 0.88 14.77
CA THR A 363 20.00 0.83 13.98
C THR A 363 19.00 1.90 14.42
N LEU A 364 18.79 2.01 15.73
CA LEU A 364 17.90 3.03 16.30
C LEU A 364 18.40 4.44 15.99
N GLN A 365 19.72 4.65 16.12
CA GLN A 365 20.36 5.92 15.79
C GLN A 365 20.17 6.27 14.30
N THR A 366 20.38 5.30 13.41
CA THR A 366 20.15 5.51 11.97
C THR A 366 18.68 5.90 11.69
N GLY A 367 17.72 5.27 12.37
CA GLY A 367 16.30 5.65 12.23
C GLY A 367 16.04 7.11 12.64
N ILE A 368 16.62 7.59 13.72
CA ILE A 368 16.50 8.99 14.17
C ILE A 368 17.21 9.93 13.17
N ASP A 369 18.40 9.57 12.70
CA ASP A 369 19.15 10.35 11.68
C ASP A 369 18.37 10.47 10.38
N ILE A 370 17.66 9.42 9.97
CA ILE A 370 16.73 9.44 8.83
C ILE A 370 15.64 10.48 9.06
N LEU A 371 15.00 10.48 10.24
CA LEU A 371 13.94 11.45 10.55
C LEU A 371 14.43 12.90 10.51
N GLU A 372 15.61 13.19 11.04
CA GLU A 372 16.19 14.53 10.95
C GLU A 372 16.39 14.98 9.50
N ARG A 373 16.90 14.08 8.66
CA ARG A 373 17.12 14.39 7.24
C ARG A 373 15.82 14.55 6.47
N VAL A 374 14.79 13.80 6.81
CA VAL A 374 13.44 13.97 6.27
C VAL A 374 12.87 15.33 6.66
N VAL A 375 13.02 15.73 7.93
CA VAL A 375 12.60 17.07 8.39
C VAL A 375 13.31 18.16 7.60
N GLN A 376 14.65 18.09 7.46
CA GLN A 376 15.43 19.06 6.70
C GLN A 376 15.09 19.12 5.21
N ARG A 377 14.63 17.99 4.63
CA ARG A 377 14.17 17.93 3.24
C ARG A 377 12.81 18.59 3.06
N ASP A 378 11.88 18.32 3.98
CA ASP A 378 10.45 18.60 3.79
C ASP A 378 9.94 19.81 4.63
N TRP A 379 10.75 20.47 5.45
CA TRP A 379 10.34 21.52 6.41
C TRP A 379 9.62 22.74 5.82
N ASN A 380 9.82 23.02 4.51
CA ASN A 380 9.13 24.10 3.84
C ASN A 380 7.76 23.69 3.28
N ASN A 381 7.47 22.38 3.26
CA ASN A 381 6.25 21.86 2.63
C ASN A 381 5.07 21.92 3.61
N PRO A 382 3.98 22.65 3.30
CA PRO A 382 2.85 22.81 4.23
C PRO A 382 2.04 21.53 4.45
N ALA A 383 2.16 20.53 3.58
CA ALA A 383 1.48 19.24 3.76
C ALA A 383 2.16 18.36 4.81
N PHE A 384 3.48 18.50 5.03
CA PHE A 384 4.22 17.74 6.00
C PHE A 384 3.93 18.24 7.43
N TRP A 385 3.30 17.40 8.28
CA TRP A 385 2.81 17.86 9.58
C TRP A 385 3.33 17.05 10.77
N ALA A 386 3.70 15.79 10.59
CA ALA A 386 4.14 14.95 11.68
C ALA A 386 5.21 13.93 11.27
N ILE A 387 6.06 13.65 12.24
CA ILE A 387 7.00 12.53 12.24
C ILE A 387 6.43 11.39 13.09
N LEU A 388 6.50 10.18 12.56
CA LEU A 388 6.13 8.95 13.26
C LEU A 388 7.39 8.11 13.49
N LEU A 389 7.74 7.87 14.75
CA LEU A 389 9.05 7.31 15.12
C LEU A 389 9.25 5.87 14.59
N ALA A 390 8.28 4.99 14.85
CA ALA A 390 8.41 3.57 14.53
C ALA A 390 7.05 2.89 14.47
N ASN A 391 6.84 2.04 13.46
CA ASN A 391 5.58 1.31 13.30
C ASN A 391 5.54 0.05 14.17
N GLU A 392 4.44 -0.16 14.90
CA GLU A 392 4.12 -1.41 15.64
C GLU A 392 5.32 -2.02 16.38
N SER A 393 6.09 -1.15 16.99
CA SER A 393 7.33 -1.48 17.67
C SER A 393 7.17 -1.40 19.18
N THR A 394 8.14 -1.92 19.93
CA THR A 394 8.20 -1.75 21.39
C THR A 394 9.28 -0.71 21.71
N PRO A 395 8.96 0.60 21.68
CA PRO A 395 9.95 1.65 21.90
C PRO A 395 10.36 1.73 23.36
N THR A 396 11.58 2.24 23.60
CA THR A 396 12.03 2.61 24.94
C THR A 396 11.85 4.11 25.16
N LEU A 397 11.57 4.49 26.41
CA LEU A 397 11.39 5.90 26.78
C LEU A 397 12.63 6.74 26.45
N GLU A 398 13.82 6.18 26.60
CA GLU A 398 15.09 6.85 26.26
C GLU A 398 15.14 7.27 24.79
N VAL A 399 14.88 6.33 23.89
CA VAL A 399 14.92 6.57 22.44
C VAL A 399 13.82 7.53 22.01
N MET A 400 12.62 7.41 22.59
CA MET A 400 11.52 8.35 22.31
C MET A 400 11.90 9.79 22.72
N LYS A 401 12.48 9.97 23.90
CA LYS A 401 12.95 11.30 24.36
C LYS A 401 14.05 11.88 23.49
N GLU A 402 15.01 11.05 23.08
CA GLU A 402 16.09 11.47 22.17
C GLU A 402 15.52 11.91 20.81
N ALA A 403 14.66 11.09 20.20
CA ALA A 403 14.04 11.43 18.92
C ALA A 403 13.26 12.75 19.04
N ARG A 404 12.46 12.91 20.10
CA ARG A 404 11.72 14.14 20.33
C ARG A 404 12.64 15.35 20.50
N GLN A 405 13.67 15.25 21.32
CA GLN A 405 14.62 16.33 21.53
C GLN A 405 15.27 16.77 20.22
N ARG A 406 15.78 15.81 19.44
CA ARG A 406 16.46 16.10 18.17
C ARG A 406 15.52 16.75 17.16
N ILE A 407 14.35 16.17 16.94
CA ILE A 407 13.36 16.69 15.98
C ILE A 407 12.84 18.06 16.40
N LYS A 408 12.45 18.25 17.65
CA LYS A 408 11.92 19.56 18.13
C LYS A 408 12.98 20.65 18.17
N THR A 409 14.26 20.31 18.31
CA THR A 409 15.37 21.27 18.16
C THR A 409 15.49 21.74 16.71
N LEU A 410 15.26 20.82 15.77
CA LEU A 410 15.35 21.10 14.34
C LEU A 410 14.12 21.86 13.82
N GLU A 411 12.92 21.37 14.17
CA GLU A 411 11.64 21.93 13.73
C GLU A 411 10.58 21.82 14.86
N PRO A 412 10.43 22.85 15.68
CA PRO A 412 9.50 22.85 16.81
C PRO A 412 8.03 22.66 16.43
N SER A 413 7.64 23.02 15.19
CA SER A 413 6.24 22.96 14.73
C SER A 413 5.82 21.56 14.29
N ILE A 414 6.73 20.65 13.98
CA ILE A 414 6.43 19.27 13.59
C ILE A 414 5.93 18.49 14.79
N LEU A 415 4.78 17.83 14.66
CA LEU A 415 4.23 16.97 15.70
C LEU A 415 4.86 15.57 15.65
N LEU A 416 4.95 14.94 16.83
CA LEU A 416 5.54 13.60 16.96
C LEU A 416 4.58 12.61 17.58
N SER A 417 4.59 11.40 17.03
CA SER A 417 3.96 10.23 17.61
C SER A 417 4.74 8.95 17.23
N THR A 418 4.20 7.80 17.59
CA THR A 418 4.67 6.50 17.13
C THR A 418 3.45 5.61 16.87
N PRO A 419 3.25 5.07 15.64
CA PRO A 419 2.03 4.38 15.28
C PRO A 419 1.98 2.98 15.89
N GLY A 420 0.85 2.66 16.53
CA GLY A 420 0.56 1.34 17.07
C GLY A 420 1.61 0.75 18.03
N PRO A 421 2.23 1.54 18.92
CA PRO A 421 3.32 1.00 19.74
C PRO A 421 2.78 0.00 20.76
N SER A 422 3.62 -0.96 21.13
CA SER A 422 3.40 -1.79 22.31
C SER A 422 4.30 -1.35 23.47
N ALA A 423 3.82 -1.56 24.69
CA ALA A 423 4.63 -1.40 25.89
C ALA A 423 5.22 -2.75 26.31
N ALA A 424 6.26 -2.71 27.14
CA ALA A 424 6.87 -3.93 27.68
C ALA A 424 5.92 -4.76 28.53
N ASP A 425 4.92 -4.11 29.14
CA ASP A 425 3.86 -4.73 29.96
C ASP A 425 2.61 -5.11 29.11
N HIS A 426 2.61 -4.81 27.80
CA HIS A 426 1.54 -5.09 26.86
C HIS A 426 0.15 -4.55 27.28
N THR A 427 0.11 -3.50 28.11
CA THR A 427 -1.13 -2.87 28.56
C THR A 427 -1.36 -1.53 27.87
N ILE A 428 -2.63 -1.14 27.70
CA ILE A 428 -2.96 0.21 27.18
C ILE A 428 -2.40 1.30 28.08
N GLU A 429 -2.42 1.09 29.40
CA GLU A 429 -1.85 2.03 30.37
C GLU A 429 -0.32 2.16 30.22
N GLY A 430 0.38 1.06 30.00
CA GLY A 430 1.83 1.08 29.72
C GLY A 430 2.17 1.84 28.45
N VAL A 431 1.40 1.62 27.39
CA VAL A 431 1.55 2.39 26.13
C VAL A 431 1.26 3.87 26.37
N ARG A 432 0.17 4.22 27.06
CA ARG A 432 -0.15 5.61 27.39
C ARG A 432 0.99 6.29 28.14
N ARG A 433 1.54 5.63 29.18
CA ARG A 433 2.68 6.16 29.94
C ARG A 433 3.90 6.47 29.07
N LEU A 434 4.21 5.63 28.08
CA LEU A 434 5.30 5.92 27.15
C LEU A 434 5.08 7.24 26.40
N PHE A 435 3.88 7.49 25.90
CA PHE A 435 3.56 8.76 25.22
C PHE A 435 3.64 9.97 26.16
N ASP A 436 3.12 9.82 27.39
CA ASP A 436 3.08 10.89 28.36
C ASP A 436 4.49 11.24 28.88
N ASP A 437 5.27 10.23 29.25
CA ASP A 437 6.63 10.39 29.79
C ASP A 437 7.65 10.86 28.73
N ALA A 438 7.42 10.50 27.45
CA ALA A 438 8.20 11.00 26.31
C ALA A 438 7.74 12.37 25.82
N ASP A 439 6.62 12.88 26.34
CA ASP A 439 5.98 14.13 25.91
C ASP A 439 5.66 14.16 24.41
N PHE A 440 5.25 13.00 23.82
CA PHE A 440 4.80 12.94 22.43
C PHE A 440 3.47 13.70 22.26
N ASP A 441 3.24 14.28 21.10
CA ASP A 441 2.18 15.29 20.90
C ASP A 441 0.77 14.67 20.83
N PHE A 442 0.62 13.42 20.38
CA PHE A 442 -0.68 12.76 20.27
C PHE A 442 -0.55 11.23 20.44
N TYR A 443 -1.65 10.61 20.85
CA TYR A 443 -1.76 9.16 20.97
C TYR A 443 -2.05 8.51 19.63
N SER A 444 -1.54 7.29 19.46
CA SER A 444 -1.74 6.48 18.27
C SER A 444 -1.97 5.02 18.63
N ALA A 445 -2.91 4.36 17.94
CA ALA A 445 -3.17 2.94 18.08
C ALA A 445 -3.59 2.32 16.75
N HIS A 446 -3.44 0.99 16.66
CA HIS A 446 -3.89 0.15 15.53
C HIS A 446 -4.94 -0.86 16.03
N PRO A 447 -6.19 -0.45 16.26
CA PRO A 447 -7.23 -1.34 16.73
C PRO A 447 -7.85 -2.11 15.56
N TYR A 448 -7.17 -3.13 15.08
CA TYR A 448 -7.74 -4.11 14.16
C TYR A 448 -8.79 -4.95 14.88
N THR A 449 -9.98 -4.40 14.99
CA THR A 449 -11.05 -5.00 15.75
C THR A 449 -12.37 -4.94 15.01
N TYR A 450 -13.25 -5.80 15.42
CA TYR A 450 -14.60 -5.96 14.92
C TYR A 450 -15.64 -5.70 16.04
N SER A 451 -15.18 -5.15 17.14
CA SER A 451 -16.01 -4.85 18.29
C SER A 451 -15.99 -3.34 18.57
N GLU A 452 -17.16 -2.68 18.52
CA GLU A 452 -17.30 -1.28 18.94
C GLU A 452 -16.81 -1.08 20.38
N GLY A 453 -17.02 -2.09 21.24
CA GLY A 453 -16.53 -2.09 22.62
C GLY A 453 -15.01 -1.96 22.67
N HIS A 454 -14.27 -2.62 21.78
CA HIS A 454 -12.82 -2.54 21.78
C HIS A 454 -12.30 -1.18 21.30
N PHE A 455 -12.90 -0.56 20.28
CA PHE A 455 -12.56 0.82 19.93
C PHE A 455 -12.73 1.77 21.11
N THR A 456 -13.83 1.60 21.84
CA THR A 456 -14.15 2.38 23.04
C THR A 456 -13.15 2.13 24.18
N GLU A 457 -12.82 0.87 24.43
CA GLU A 457 -11.83 0.46 25.43
C GLU A 457 -10.45 1.07 25.17
N VAL A 458 -9.97 1.02 23.94
CA VAL A 458 -8.70 1.63 23.55
C VAL A 458 -8.73 3.13 23.82
N ILE A 459 -9.75 3.85 23.33
CA ILE A 459 -9.85 5.30 23.53
C ILE A 459 -9.94 5.67 25.02
N ASP A 460 -10.74 4.93 25.81
CA ASP A 460 -10.90 5.23 27.23
C ASP A 460 -9.63 4.91 28.02
N GLY A 461 -8.89 3.88 27.64
CA GLY A 461 -7.60 3.54 28.25
C GLY A 461 -6.51 4.60 28.03
N PHE A 462 -6.49 5.24 26.87
CA PHE A 462 -5.61 6.39 26.61
C PHE A 462 -6.11 7.68 27.28
N GLY A 463 -7.41 7.85 27.48
CA GLY A 463 -8.01 9.02 28.09
C GLY A 463 -8.08 10.22 27.15
N LYS A 464 -8.11 11.45 27.73
CA LYS A 464 -8.41 12.69 26.99
C LYS A 464 -7.31 13.75 27.10
N ALA A 465 -6.13 13.40 27.56
CA ALA A 465 -5.05 14.38 27.75
C ALA A 465 -4.48 14.89 26.40
N LYS A 466 -4.46 14.03 25.40
CA LYS A 466 -3.95 14.32 24.06
C LYS A 466 -4.95 13.83 22.99
N PRO A 467 -4.87 14.31 21.74
CA PRO A 467 -5.67 13.76 20.66
C PRO A 467 -5.34 12.28 20.42
N MET A 468 -6.36 11.49 20.12
CA MET A 468 -6.23 10.08 19.73
C MET A 468 -6.43 9.90 18.24
N LEU A 469 -5.48 9.28 17.58
CA LEU A 469 -5.59 8.84 16.18
C LEU A 469 -5.55 7.31 16.09
N PHE A 470 -6.43 6.73 15.31
CA PHE A 470 -6.24 5.37 14.83
C PHE A 470 -5.44 5.42 13.53
N THR A 471 -4.13 5.20 13.66
CA THR A 471 -3.19 5.31 12.56
C THR A 471 -3.21 4.11 11.62
N GLU A 472 -3.87 3.04 12.05
CA GLU A 472 -4.34 1.96 11.20
C GLU A 472 -5.64 1.38 11.75
N TRP A 473 -6.54 1.01 10.85
CA TRP A 473 -7.76 0.24 11.11
C TRP A 473 -8.28 -0.30 9.78
N GLY A 474 -9.16 -1.26 9.82
CA GLY A 474 -9.74 -1.86 8.61
C GLY A 474 -9.32 -3.30 8.48
N GLY A 475 -8.31 -3.54 7.69
CA GLY A 475 -7.89 -4.89 7.32
C GLY A 475 -8.58 -5.36 6.04
N PRO A 476 -8.72 -6.64 5.81
CA PRO A 476 -9.04 -7.25 4.51
C PRO A 476 -10.43 -6.92 3.96
N VAL A 477 -10.64 -5.73 3.60
CA VAL A 477 -11.91 -5.01 3.46
C VAL A 477 -12.65 -5.27 2.17
N GLY A 478 -11.97 -5.54 1.10
CA GLY A 478 -12.64 -5.95 -0.14
C GLY A 478 -13.41 -7.25 0.01
N LYS A 479 -13.38 -7.82 1.21
CA LYS A 479 -13.88 -9.16 1.52
C LYS A 479 -15.07 -9.16 2.46
N LEU A 480 -15.30 -8.06 3.20
CA LEU A 480 -16.28 -8.03 4.28
C LEU A 480 -17.08 -6.72 4.34
N PRO A 481 -17.97 -6.46 3.39
CA PRO A 481 -18.77 -5.23 3.37
C PRO A 481 -19.47 -4.91 4.70
N ARG A 482 -19.94 -5.94 5.44
CA ARG A 482 -20.57 -5.75 6.76
C ARG A 482 -19.61 -5.27 7.83
N MET A 483 -18.39 -5.74 7.79
CA MET A 483 -17.38 -5.34 8.77
C MET A 483 -16.98 -3.89 8.58
N LEU A 484 -16.71 -3.51 7.33
CA LEU A 484 -16.45 -2.13 7.00
C LEU A 484 -17.61 -1.23 7.41
N GLU A 485 -18.86 -1.65 7.15
CA GLU A 485 -20.06 -0.96 7.60
C GLU A 485 -20.05 -0.71 9.10
N PHE A 486 -19.82 -1.76 9.84
CA PHE A 486 -19.79 -1.71 11.31
C PHE A 486 -18.65 -0.79 11.81
N GLN A 487 -17.43 -0.96 11.29
CA GLN A 487 -16.27 -0.14 11.65
C GLN A 487 -16.49 1.34 11.31
N VAL A 488 -16.97 1.63 10.10
CA VAL A 488 -17.27 2.99 9.64
C VAL A 488 -18.27 3.69 10.56
N ARG A 489 -19.32 2.98 10.99
CA ARG A 489 -20.32 3.54 11.91
C ARG A 489 -19.77 3.79 13.29
N ALA A 490 -19.05 2.82 13.84
CA ALA A 490 -18.44 2.96 15.17
C ALA A 490 -17.46 4.13 15.19
N LEU A 491 -16.59 4.21 14.18
CA LEU A 491 -15.61 5.29 14.06
C LEU A 491 -16.29 6.65 13.82
N GLY A 492 -17.27 6.71 12.93
CA GLY A 492 -18.02 7.93 12.69
C GLY A 492 -18.69 8.49 13.95
N LYS A 493 -19.30 7.62 14.75
CA LYS A 493 -19.89 7.98 16.05
C LYS A 493 -18.84 8.52 17.03
N LEU A 494 -17.70 7.86 17.14
CA LEU A 494 -16.61 8.28 18.03
C LEU A 494 -16.00 9.63 17.63
N ILE A 495 -15.86 9.87 16.32
CA ILE A 495 -15.41 11.16 15.77
C ILE A 495 -16.44 12.25 16.05
N GLN A 496 -17.73 12.02 15.76
CA GLN A 496 -18.81 12.98 16.03
C GLN A 496 -18.91 13.34 17.51
N GLN A 497 -18.61 12.41 18.40
CA GLN A 497 -18.55 12.63 19.85
C GLN A 497 -17.29 13.39 20.30
N GLY A 498 -16.35 13.68 19.40
CA GLY A 498 -15.06 14.31 19.74
C GLY A 498 -14.13 13.42 20.56
N ARG A 499 -14.36 12.09 20.53
CA ARG A 499 -13.54 11.10 21.26
C ARG A 499 -12.34 10.63 20.44
N LEU A 500 -12.43 10.69 19.12
CA LEU A 500 -11.40 10.31 18.17
C LEU A 500 -11.11 11.49 17.25
N ALA A 501 -9.84 11.84 17.12
CA ALA A 501 -9.40 13.02 16.35
C ALA A 501 -9.12 12.69 14.87
N GLY A 502 -9.25 11.44 14.49
CA GLY A 502 -9.13 11.01 13.11
C GLY A 502 -8.67 9.57 12.95
N THR A 503 -8.65 9.11 11.72
CA THR A 503 -8.35 7.72 11.37
C THR A 503 -7.57 7.63 10.07
N TYR A 504 -6.75 6.56 9.95
CA TYR A 504 -6.10 6.16 8.70
C TYR A 504 -6.48 4.71 8.40
N PHE A 505 -7.19 4.54 7.29
CA PHE A 505 -7.62 3.23 6.82
C PHE A 505 -6.44 2.42 6.27
N TRP A 506 -6.31 1.17 6.67
CA TRP A 506 -5.34 0.22 6.12
C TRP A 506 -6.01 -0.61 5.03
N GLU A 507 -5.68 -0.42 3.74
CA GLU A 507 -4.75 0.55 3.20
C GLU A 507 -5.23 1.07 1.83
N TRP A 508 -4.44 1.94 1.17
CA TRP A 508 -4.84 2.51 -0.12
C TRP A 508 -4.91 1.48 -1.25
N ALA A 509 -3.84 0.74 -1.47
CA ALA A 509 -3.74 -0.19 -2.60
C ALA A 509 -3.25 -1.56 -2.15
N ASP A 510 -3.78 -2.61 -2.78
CA ASP A 510 -3.28 -3.97 -2.55
C ASP A 510 -1.78 -4.06 -2.74
N MET A 511 -1.14 -4.85 -1.90
CA MET A 511 0.27 -5.16 -1.98
C MET A 511 0.54 -6.59 -2.43
N THR A 512 1.78 -6.87 -2.83
CA THR A 512 2.29 -8.21 -3.06
C THR A 512 3.18 -8.64 -1.92
N GLN A 513 3.07 -9.89 -1.51
CA GLN A 513 4.05 -10.51 -0.62
C GLN A 513 5.06 -11.30 -1.45
N TYR A 514 6.32 -10.87 -1.47
CA TYR A 514 7.38 -11.55 -2.22
C TYR A 514 8.06 -12.69 -1.47
N GLU A 515 7.82 -12.83 -0.19
CA GLU A 515 8.63 -13.72 0.65
C GLU A 515 8.28 -15.20 0.58
N ARG A 516 7.35 -15.56 -0.29
CA ARG A 516 6.91 -16.96 -0.37
C ARG A 516 7.28 -17.53 -1.73
N ASP A 517 8.34 -18.34 -1.73
CA ASP A 517 8.90 -18.99 -2.93
C ASP A 517 7.91 -19.94 -3.66
N ASP A 518 6.76 -20.23 -3.05
CA ASP A 518 5.71 -21.09 -3.61
C ASP A 518 4.71 -20.35 -4.48
N ILE A 519 4.94 -19.07 -4.76
CA ILE A 519 3.96 -18.22 -5.40
C ILE A 519 4.49 -17.71 -6.73
N SER A 520 3.64 -17.88 -7.76
CA SER A 520 3.88 -17.34 -9.10
C SER A 520 4.21 -15.84 -9.04
N MET A 521 4.87 -15.30 -10.07
CA MET A 521 5.24 -13.89 -10.20
C MET A 521 4.07 -12.92 -9.96
N ASP A 522 2.83 -13.41 -10.03
CA ASP A 522 1.61 -12.70 -9.68
C ASP A 522 1.26 -12.81 -8.19
N GLY A 523 2.13 -13.35 -7.37
CA GLY A 523 2.09 -13.54 -5.92
C GLY A 523 0.77 -13.31 -5.19
N PRO A 524 0.57 -13.76 -3.96
CA PRO A 524 -0.65 -13.46 -3.26
C PRO A 524 -0.74 -11.96 -3.08
N THR A 525 -1.82 -11.43 -3.55
CA THR A 525 -2.18 -10.05 -3.30
C THR A 525 -2.79 -9.98 -1.91
N LEU A 526 -2.21 -9.16 -1.04
CA LEU A 526 -2.93 -8.66 0.13
C LEU A 526 -4.05 -7.77 -0.37
N ALA A 527 -5.26 -8.31 -0.41
CA ALA A 527 -6.43 -7.59 -0.89
C ALA A 527 -7.03 -6.72 0.23
N GLU A 528 -6.24 -5.82 0.77
CA GLU A 528 -6.61 -4.90 1.85
C GLU A 528 -6.86 -3.47 1.35
N GLY A 529 -6.52 -3.23 0.09
CA GLY A 529 -6.60 -1.90 -0.50
C GLY A 529 -8.01 -1.42 -0.82
N VAL A 530 -8.19 -0.11 -0.74
CA VAL A 530 -9.35 0.60 -1.34
C VAL A 530 -9.37 0.41 -2.85
N VAL A 531 -8.20 0.29 -3.43
CA VAL A 531 -7.99 -0.02 -4.85
C VAL A 531 -7.13 -1.27 -5.00
N THR A 532 -7.24 -1.90 -6.15
CA THR A 532 -6.33 -3.00 -6.51
C THR A 532 -4.91 -2.49 -6.81
N ARG A 533 -3.94 -3.38 -6.98
CA ARG A 533 -2.55 -3.02 -7.34
C ARG A 533 -2.46 -2.18 -8.62
N ASP A 534 -3.34 -2.42 -9.57
CA ASP A 534 -3.45 -1.67 -10.83
C ASP A 534 -4.44 -0.49 -10.75
N ARG A 535 -4.78 -0.07 -9.50
CA ARG A 535 -5.62 1.10 -9.17
C ARG A 535 -7.06 1.01 -9.69
N LYS A 536 -7.63 -0.18 -9.82
CA LYS A 536 -9.07 -0.35 -9.99
C LYS A 536 -9.78 -0.11 -8.65
N ILE A 537 -10.75 0.77 -8.66
CA ILE A 537 -11.51 1.13 -7.45
C ILE A 537 -12.40 -0.04 -7.02
N ARG A 538 -12.36 -0.37 -5.74
CA ARG A 538 -13.37 -1.18 -5.06
C ARG A 538 -14.49 -0.26 -4.61
N HIS A 539 -15.52 -0.15 -5.43
CA HIS A 539 -16.58 0.85 -5.27
C HIS A 539 -17.30 0.77 -3.93
N ASP A 540 -17.54 -0.42 -3.39
CA ASP A 540 -18.13 -0.65 -2.08
C ASP A 540 -17.26 -0.07 -0.95
N VAL A 541 -15.96 -0.36 -0.95
CA VAL A 541 -14.99 0.16 0.04
C VAL A 541 -14.84 1.67 -0.10
N PHE A 542 -14.57 2.13 -1.32
CA PHE A 542 -14.36 3.54 -1.61
C PHE A 542 -15.57 4.40 -1.20
N SER A 543 -16.79 3.95 -1.52
CA SER A 543 -18.01 4.67 -1.17
C SER A 543 -18.23 4.75 0.34
N ARG A 544 -17.95 3.67 1.07
CA ARG A 544 -18.12 3.68 2.54
C ARG A 544 -17.10 4.57 3.23
N LEU A 545 -15.86 4.59 2.78
CA LEU A 545 -14.87 5.53 3.28
C LEU A 545 -15.23 6.98 2.92
N ALA A 546 -15.74 7.22 1.72
CA ALA A 546 -16.22 8.54 1.32
C ALA A 546 -17.38 9.04 2.20
N GLU A 547 -18.29 8.15 2.61
CA GLU A 547 -19.36 8.47 3.56
C GLU A 547 -18.79 8.79 4.94
N LEU A 548 -17.87 7.97 5.46
CA LEU A 548 -17.18 8.26 6.73
C LEU A 548 -16.53 9.65 6.70
N TYR A 549 -15.84 9.97 5.61
CA TYR A 549 -15.09 11.22 5.50
C TYR A 549 -15.98 12.45 5.28
N ARG A 550 -17.17 12.28 4.75
CA ARG A 550 -18.19 13.33 4.71
C ARG A 550 -19.02 13.42 5.99
N TYR A 551 -18.88 12.43 6.89
CA TYR A 551 -19.75 12.25 8.07
C TYR A 551 -21.23 12.03 7.71
N ASP A 552 -21.49 11.49 6.52
CA ASP A 552 -22.84 11.23 6.00
C ASP A 552 -23.15 9.73 6.12
N ILE A 553 -23.02 9.22 7.36
CA ILE A 553 -23.27 7.82 7.66
C ILE A 553 -24.76 7.66 7.99
N GLY A 554 -25.56 7.35 6.96
CA GLY A 554 -26.96 7.00 7.10
C GLY A 554 -27.20 5.69 7.86
N GLU A 555 -28.46 5.38 8.21
CA GLU A 555 -28.84 4.06 8.69
C GLU A 555 -28.47 2.99 7.64
N PRO A 556 -27.94 1.81 8.04
CA PRO A 556 -27.63 0.77 7.07
C PRO A 556 -28.92 0.36 6.36
N ALA A 557 -28.84 0.27 5.05
CA ALA A 557 -29.80 -0.56 4.36
C ALA A 557 -29.75 -1.98 4.97
N PRO A 558 -30.89 -2.62 5.23
CA PRO A 558 -30.89 -4.02 5.65
C PRO A 558 -30.09 -4.79 4.60
N VAL A 559 -28.96 -5.38 5.02
CA VAL A 559 -28.10 -6.13 4.12
C VAL A 559 -28.85 -7.38 3.72
N ALA A 560 -29.41 -7.38 2.52
CA ALA A 560 -29.90 -8.60 1.92
C ALA A 560 -28.73 -9.58 1.83
N ARG A 561 -28.90 -10.81 2.32
CA ARG A 561 -27.92 -11.89 2.19
C ARG A 561 -27.90 -12.44 0.75
N LEU A 562 -27.80 -11.53 -0.22
CA LEU A 562 -27.71 -11.90 -1.61
C LEU A 562 -26.25 -12.14 -1.98
N PRO A 563 -25.97 -13.19 -2.76
CA PRO A 563 -24.61 -13.42 -3.24
C PRO A 563 -24.19 -12.28 -4.17
N VAL A 564 -22.99 -11.81 -4.00
CA VAL A 564 -22.38 -10.88 -4.95
C VAL A 564 -21.91 -11.68 -6.15
N LEU A 565 -22.50 -11.43 -7.32
CA LEU A 565 -22.04 -12.04 -8.56
C LEU A 565 -20.77 -11.29 -9.03
N LEU A 566 -19.70 -12.04 -9.17
CA LEU A 566 -18.47 -11.54 -9.76
C LEU A 566 -18.61 -11.48 -11.29
N PRO A 567 -17.76 -10.73 -12.01
CA PRO A 567 -17.77 -10.68 -13.46
C PRO A 567 -17.73 -12.10 -14.03
N ALA A 568 -18.74 -12.48 -14.79
CA ALA A 568 -18.76 -13.78 -15.45
C ALA A 568 -17.61 -13.87 -16.48
N PRO A 569 -16.99 -15.06 -16.66
CA PRO A 569 -16.07 -15.25 -17.75
C PRO A 569 -16.81 -15.01 -19.08
N HIS A 570 -16.11 -14.51 -20.08
CA HIS A 570 -16.64 -14.39 -21.44
C HIS A 570 -16.94 -15.79 -21.99
N LEU A 571 -18.12 -16.28 -21.69
CA LEU A 571 -18.65 -17.47 -22.33
C LEU A 571 -19.02 -17.05 -23.76
N ALA A 572 -18.40 -17.68 -24.74
CA ALA A 572 -18.59 -17.32 -26.14
C ALA A 572 -20.10 -17.33 -26.46
N ALA A 573 -20.66 -16.16 -26.68
CA ALA A 573 -22.02 -15.99 -27.16
C ALA A 573 -22.05 -16.40 -28.61
N GLY A 574 -22.44 -17.62 -28.93
CA GLY A 574 -22.41 -18.12 -30.29
C GLY A 574 -23.38 -19.21 -30.63
N GLY A 575 -24.43 -19.44 -29.86
CA GLY A 575 -25.45 -20.46 -30.16
C GLY A 575 -26.68 -20.27 -29.29
N ILE A 576 -27.81 -20.80 -29.70
CA ILE A 576 -29.02 -20.90 -28.88
C ILE A 576 -28.80 -22.13 -27.97
N SER A 577 -28.10 -21.94 -26.86
CA SER A 577 -27.99 -23.00 -25.88
C SER A 577 -29.28 -23.16 -25.07
N THR A 578 -29.65 -24.38 -24.79
CA THR A 578 -30.70 -24.74 -23.84
C THR A 578 -30.04 -25.23 -22.56
N TYR A 579 -30.61 -24.82 -21.41
CA TYR A 579 -30.09 -25.17 -20.10
C TYR A 579 -31.11 -25.99 -19.32
N ASN A 580 -30.61 -27.04 -18.65
CA ASN A 580 -31.39 -27.85 -17.72
C ASN A 580 -30.72 -27.82 -16.37
N GLU A 581 -31.38 -27.15 -15.39
CA GLU A 581 -30.93 -27.06 -14.01
C GLU A 581 -31.20 -28.42 -13.33
N ILE A 582 -30.14 -29.01 -12.78
CA ILE A 582 -30.22 -30.32 -12.15
C ILE A 582 -30.67 -30.14 -10.68
N PRO A 583 -31.86 -30.67 -10.28
CA PRO A 583 -32.36 -30.44 -8.94
C PRO A 583 -31.57 -31.19 -7.88
N LEU A 584 -30.86 -30.47 -7.02
CA LEU A 584 -30.07 -31.05 -5.94
C LEU A 584 -30.80 -31.15 -4.60
N GLN A 585 -31.98 -30.54 -4.46
CA GLN A 585 -32.75 -30.41 -3.24
C GLN A 585 -32.92 -31.75 -2.49
N SER A 586 -33.32 -32.81 -3.20
CA SER A 586 -33.60 -34.12 -2.60
C SER A 586 -32.32 -34.84 -2.14
N VAL A 587 -31.20 -34.58 -2.79
CA VAL A 587 -29.90 -35.13 -2.44
C VAL A 587 -29.33 -34.41 -1.22
N ALA A 588 -29.37 -33.07 -1.23
CA ALA A 588 -28.94 -32.24 -0.12
C ALA A 588 -29.72 -32.51 1.17
N ALA A 589 -31.02 -32.71 1.07
CA ALA A 589 -31.86 -33.03 2.23
C ALA A 589 -31.48 -34.35 2.92
N LYS A 590 -30.96 -35.31 2.17
CA LYS A 590 -30.49 -36.60 2.73
C LYS A 590 -29.13 -36.49 3.44
N GLN A 591 -28.44 -35.40 3.30
CA GLN A 591 -27.10 -35.17 3.85
C GLN A 591 -27.09 -34.28 5.09
N ALA A 592 -28.22 -34.14 5.80
CA ALA A 592 -28.33 -33.30 6.98
C ALA A 592 -27.28 -33.64 8.06
N SER A 593 -26.99 -34.92 8.26
CA SER A 593 -25.99 -35.40 9.21
C SER A 593 -24.56 -35.04 8.79
N ASP A 594 -24.25 -35.09 7.49
CA ASP A 594 -22.93 -34.76 6.98
C ASP A 594 -22.68 -33.24 7.09
N TRP A 595 -23.71 -32.44 6.78
CA TRP A 595 -23.66 -30.99 6.99
C TRP A 595 -23.44 -30.64 8.46
N GLN A 596 -24.19 -31.28 9.37
CA GLN A 596 -24.05 -31.04 10.80
C GLN A 596 -22.68 -31.46 11.34
N SER A 597 -22.16 -32.58 10.84
CA SER A 597 -20.78 -33.03 11.16
C SER A 597 -19.74 -32.00 10.73
N LEU A 598 -19.85 -31.51 9.50
CA LEU A 598 -18.94 -30.50 8.96
C LEU A 598 -19.00 -29.19 9.76
N GLN A 599 -20.20 -28.73 10.11
CA GLN A 599 -20.39 -27.55 10.96
C GLN A 599 -19.78 -27.75 12.35
N SER A 600 -20.00 -28.90 12.95
CA SER A 600 -19.51 -29.23 14.30
C SER A 600 -17.97 -29.29 14.30
N ALA A 601 -17.37 -29.88 13.30
CA ALA A 601 -15.91 -29.93 13.15
C ALA A 601 -15.31 -28.52 12.98
N SER A 602 -15.97 -27.67 12.21
CA SER A 602 -15.59 -26.27 12.07
C SER A 602 -15.64 -25.53 13.41
N VAL A 603 -16.73 -25.65 14.14
CA VAL A 603 -16.89 -25.02 15.47
C VAL A 603 -15.83 -25.50 16.46
N ALA A 604 -15.52 -26.79 16.48
CA ALA A 604 -14.52 -27.37 17.37
C ALA A 604 -13.13 -26.84 17.06
N PHE A 605 -12.76 -26.84 15.79
CA PHE A 605 -11.47 -26.32 15.32
C PHE A 605 -11.25 -24.87 15.74
N TRP A 606 -12.25 -24.06 15.57
CA TRP A 606 -12.16 -22.67 15.92
C TRP A 606 -12.08 -22.43 17.44
N LYS A 607 -12.83 -23.14 18.25
CA LYS A 607 -12.75 -23.06 19.71
C LYS A 607 -11.36 -23.37 20.24
N GLU A 608 -10.64 -24.28 19.57
CA GLU A 608 -9.30 -24.68 19.98
C GLU A 608 -8.24 -23.64 19.58
N ASN A 609 -8.41 -22.96 18.44
CA ASN A 609 -7.33 -22.18 17.82
C ASN A 609 -7.47 -20.65 17.93
N SER A 610 -8.61 -20.10 18.32
CA SER A 610 -8.82 -18.64 18.24
C SER A 610 -9.64 -18.00 19.39
N GLY A 611 -9.80 -18.64 20.53
CA GLY A 611 -10.29 -18.00 21.76
C GLY A 611 -11.62 -17.24 21.64
N ASP A 612 -11.63 -15.98 22.01
CA ASP A 612 -12.84 -15.14 22.09
C ASP A 612 -13.49 -14.80 20.75
N TYR A 613 -12.73 -14.85 19.67
CA TYR A 613 -13.20 -14.55 18.34
C TYR A 613 -14.37 -15.44 17.91
N LEU A 614 -14.25 -16.70 18.16
CA LEU A 614 -15.20 -17.71 17.73
C LEU A 614 -16.43 -17.85 18.62
N ARG A 615 -16.34 -17.42 19.85
CA ARG A 615 -17.53 -17.30 20.69
C ARG A 615 -18.56 -16.36 20.10
N ARG A 616 -18.16 -15.40 19.29
CA ARG A 616 -19.02 -14.38 18.69
C ARG A 616 -19.62 -14.81 17.35
N THR A 617 -18.94 -15.65 16.60
CA THR A 617 -19.32 -15.99 15.22
C THR A 617 -19.99 -17.36 15.08
N GLY A 618 -19.95 -18.20 16.11
CA GLY A 618 -20.59 -19.52 16.11
C GLY A 618 -19.92 -20.56 15.20
N GLY A 619 -18.93 -20.20 14.41
CA GLY A 619 -18.23 -21.12 13.50
C GLY A 619 -19.09 -21.71 12.38
N GLU A 620 -20.25 -21.13 12.09
CA GLU A 620 -21.21 -21.66 11.11
C GLU A 620 -20.83 -21.20 9.69
N PHE A 621 -20.99 -22.12 8.72
CA PHE A 621 -20.92 -21.75 7.32
C PHE A 621 -22.20 -21.00 6.95
N TYR A 622 -22.05 -19.75 6.48
CA TYR A 622 -23.15 -19.02 5.90
C TYR A 622 -23.10 -19.13 4.39
N THR A 623 -24.24 -19.46 3.87
CA THR A 623 -24.54 -19.47 2.46
C THR A 623 -25.48 -18.32 2.14
N TRP A 624 -25.71 -18.05 0.88
CA TRP A 624 -26.72 -17.09 0.46
C TRP A 624 -28.14 -17.66 0.60
N ASP A 625 -29.13 -16.79 0.55
CA ASP A 625 -30.55 -17.16 0.71
C ASP A 625 -31.30 -17.04 -0.64
N ALA A 626 -30.74 -17.55 -1.72
CA ALA A 626 -31.36 -17.54 -3.04
C ALA A 626 -31.43 -18.95 -3.64
N THR A 627 -32.60 -19.32 -4.16
CA THR A 627 -32.81 -20.60 -4.83
C THR A 627 -32.42 -20.58 -6.31
N SER A 628 -32.35 -19.41 -6.92
CA SER A 628 -32.09 -19.28 -8.36
C SER A 628 -31.01 -18.22 -8.59
N LEU A 629 -30.04 -18.57 -9.40
CA LEU A 629 -28.91 -17.72 -9.75
C LEU A 629 -28.69 -17.76 -11.26
N ARG A 630 -28.11 -16.67 -11.82
CA ARG A 630 -27.60 -16.68 -13.18
C ARG A 630 -26.16 -16.20 -13.18
N VAL A 631 -25.27 -17.02 -13.71
CA VAL A 631 -23.87 -16.69 -13.94
C VAL A 631 -23.68 -16.48 -15.44
N GLY A 632 -23.70 -15.23 -15.87
CA GLY A 632 -23.81 -14.91 -17.30
C GLY A 632 -25.12 -15.49 -17.89
N PRO A 633 -25.05 -16.30 -18.95
CA PRO A 633 -26.22 -16.92 -19.55
C PRO A 633 -26.71 -18.16 -18.80
N ILE A 634 -25.89 -18.75 -17.92
CA ILE A 634 -26.16 -20.05 -17.28
C ILE A 634 -27.04 -19.89 -16.07
N PRO A 635 -28.24 -20.49 -16.02
CA PRO A 635 -29.09 -20.54 -14.83
C PRO A 635 -28.61 -21.63 -13.89
N PHE A 636 -28.83 -21.45 -12.59
CA PHE A 636 -28.53 -22.42 -11.54
C PHE A 636 -29.65 -22.47 -10.51
N ASP A 637 -30.10 -23.68 -10.17
CA ASP A 637 -30.99 -23.94 -9.03
C ASP A 637 -30.16 -24.45 -7.84
N THR A 638 -30.31 -23.81 -6.69
CA THR A 638 -29.58 -24.15 -5.47
C THR A 638 -30.49 -24.70 -4.40
N PRO A 639 -30.12 -25.78 -3.68
CA PRO A 639 -30.96 -26.34 -2.65
C PRO A 639 -31.24 -25.36 -1.51
N LEU A 640 -32.49 -25.23 -1.10
CA LEU A 640 -32.93 -24.43 0.03
C LEU A 640 -33.48 -25.30 1.12
N ILE A 641 -32.83 -25.35 2.28
CA ILE A 641 -33.26 -26.12 3.45
C ILE A 641 -33.38 -25.18 4.63
N ASP A 642 -34.49 -25.14 5.30
CA ASP A 642 -34.80 -24.26 6.44
C ASP A 642 -34.59 -22.76 6.10
N GLY A 643 -34.90 -22.36 4.87
CA GLY A 643 -34.76 -20.98 4.43
C GLY A 643 -33.33 -20.57 4.03
N HIS A 644 -32.38 -21.49 4.06
CA HIS A 644 -30.95 -21.23 3.72
C HIS A 644 -30.46 -22.15 2.61
N THR A 645 -29.66 -21.62 1.71
CA THR A 645 -28.99 -22.42 0.68
C THR A 645 -28.04 -23.42 1.35
N ARG A 646 -28.20 -24.69 1.04
CA ARG A 646 -27.33 -25.78 1.51
C ARG A 646 -26.70 -26.52 0.35
N PRO A 647 -25.37 -26.49 0.19
CA PRO A 647 -24.72 -27.29 -0.84
C PRO A 647 -24.83 -28.78 -0.54
N LEU A 648 -24.64 -29.59 -1.57
CA LEU A 648 -24.27 -30.98 -1.38
C LEU A 648 -22.90 -31.05 -0.71
N VAL A 649 -22.77 -31.90 0.27
CA VAL A 649 -21.54 -32.16 1.02
C VAL A 649 -20.97 -33.50 0.61
N VAL A 650 -19.79 -33.53 0.05
CA VAL A 650 -19.06 -34.75 -0.24
C VAL A 650 -17.86 -34.83 0.69
N LEU A 651 -17.94 -35.60 1.73
CA LEU A 651 -16.85 -35.82 2.68
C LEU A 651 -15.79 -36.78 2.10
N THR A 652 -14.58 -36.65 2.59
CA THR A 652 -13.49 -37.55 2.25
C THR A 652 -13.85 -39.00 2.50
N GLY A 653 -13.60 -39.87 1.52
CA GLY A 653 -13.91 -41.27 1.58
C GLY A 653 -15.39 -41.63 1.35
N LYS A 654 -16.27 -40.62 1.13
CA LYS A 654 -17.66 -40.84 0.74
C LYS A 654 -17.87 -40.60 -0.74
N SER A 655 -18.99 -41.09 -1.25
CA SER A 655 -19.46 -40.80 -2.61
C SER A 655 -20.91 -40.30 -2.55
N VAL A 656 -21.22 -39.39 -3.46
CA VAL A 656 -22.56 -38.83 -3.65
C VAL A 656 -22.99 -39.00 -5.10
N GLU A 657 -24.20 -39.50 -5.28
CA GLU A 657 -24.81 -39.71 -6.61
C GLU A 657 -25.89 -38.64 -6.87
N ILE A 658 -25.77 -38.01 -8.04
CA ILE A 658 -26.72 -37.01 -8.54
C ILE A 658 -27.40 -37.56 -9.79
N PRO A 659 -28.75 -37.83 -9.73
CA PRO A 659 -29.50 -38.14 -10.93
C PRO A 659 -29.52 -36.93 -11.90
N VAL A 660 -29.28 -37.13 -13.18
CA VAL A 660 -29.27 -36.05 -14.17
C VAL A 660 -30.37 -36.22 -15.20
N HIS A 661 -30.44 -37.40 -15.87
CA HIS A 661 -31.42 -37.77 -16.88
C HIS A 661 -31.60 -36.71 -17.98
N ALA A 662 -30.52 -36.08 -18.43
CA ALA A 662 -30.56 -35.00 -19.44
C ALA A 662 -29.53 -35.21 -20.53
N GLN A 663 -29.83 -34.80 -21.76
CA GLN A 663 -28.85 -34.66 -22.83
C GLN A 663 -28.03 -33.41 -22.56
N ALA A 664 -26.72 -33.51 -22.67
CA ALA A 664 -25.80 -32.41 -22.42
C ALA A 664 -24.58 -32.47 -23.35
N ASP A 665 -24.07 -31.36 -23.75
CA ASP A 665 -22.77 -31.14 -24.37
C ASP A 665 -21.76 -30.62 -23.37
N ARG A 666 -22.24 -29.93 -22.31
CA ARG A 666 -21.46 -29.45 -21.17
C ARG A 666 -22.20 -29.62 -19.85
N LEU A 667 -21.43 -29.77 -18.82
CA LEU A 667 -21.93 -29.68 -17.44
C LEU A 667 -21.20 -28.53 -16.73
N HIS A 668 -21.95 -27.72 -16.03
CA HIS A 668 -21.47 -26.59 -15.27
C HIS A 668 -21.67 -26.87 -13.77
N PHE A 669 -20.61 -26.79 -13.01
CA PHE A 669 -20.61 -27.05 -11.57
C PHE A 669 -20.31 -25.76 -10.81
N LEU A 670 -21.17 -25.42 -9.86
CA LEU A 670 -20.88 -24.37 -8.89
C LEU A 670 -20.44 -24.99 -7.57
N GLY A 671 -19.17 -24.82 -7.21
CA GLY A 671 -18.67 -25.45 -5.99
C GLY A 671 -17.36 -24.87 -5.47
N ASN A 672 -16.99 -25.34 -4.31
CA ASN A 672 -15.68 -25.12 -3.71
C ASN A 672 -15.37 -26.28 -2.76
N VAL A 673 -14.18 -26.32 -2.21
CA VAL A 673 -13.81 -27.31 -1.20
C VAL A 673 -13.46 -26.62 0.11
N THR A 674 -13.78 -27.29 1.21
CA THR A 674 -13.22 -26.97 2.51
C THR A 674 -12.01 -27.86 2.72
N VAL A 675 -10.93 -27.30 3.18
CA VAL A 675 -9.74 -28.06 3.57
C VAL A 675 -9.26 -27.53 4.91
N PRO A 676 -8.71 -28.40 5.79
CA PRO A 676 -8.00 -27.90 6.95
C PRO A 676 -6.88 -27.00 6.47
N ASP A 677 -6.93 -25.74 6.88
CA ASP A 677 -5.94 -24.76 6.47
C ASP A 677 -4.79 -24.68 7.46
N GLY A 678 -3.69 -24.31 6.97
CA GLY A 678 -2.47 -24.03 7.68
C GLY A 678 -1.41 -23.64 6.65
N TYR A 679 -0.36 -23.04 7.08
CA TYR A 679 0.75 -22.74 6.19
C TYR A 679 1.84 -23.82 6.32
N PRO A 680 2.41 -24.28 5.23
CA PRO A 680 1.98 -24.11 3.84
C PRO A 680 0.64 -24.82 3.56
N THR A 681 -0.11 -24.31 2.57
CA THR A 681 -1.37 -24.95 2.15
C THR A 681 -1.16 -26.43 1.84
N ARG A 682 -2.10 -27.26 2.26
CA ARG A 682 -1.99 -28.70 2.01
C ARG A 682 -2.20 -29.02 0.54
N GLY A 683 -1.34 -29.87 0.03
CA GLY A 683 -1.38 -30.37 -1.33
C GLY A 683 -0.67 -29.47 -2.34
N GLU A 684 0.00 -30.08 -3.27
CA GLU A 684 0.57 -29.39 -4.43
C GLU A 684 -0.51 -29.14 -5.47
N VAL A 685 -0.41 -28.01 -6.19
CA VAL A 685 -1.28 -27.74 -7.35
C VAL A 685 -1.20 -28.90 -8.32
N GLY A 686 -2.37 -29.43 -8.71
CA GLY A 686 -2.50 -30.62 -9.54
C GLY A 686 -2.70 -31.93 -8.77
N SER A 687 -2.57 -31.94 -7.45
CA SER A 687 -2.86 -33.14 -6.63
C SER A 687 -4.33 -33.53 -6.78
N GLN A 688 -4.56 -34.79 -7.16
CA GLN A 688 -5.93 -35.32 -7.34
C GLN A 688 -6.58 -35.58 -5.98
N MET A 689 -7.68 -34.88 -5.73
CA MET A 689 -8.48 -35.01 -4.51
C MET A 689 -9.83 -35.68 -4.73
N GLY A 690 -10.16 -36.03 -5.96
CA GLY A 690 -11.42 -36.75 -6.26
C GLY A 690 -11.71 -36.82 -7.74
N SER A 691 -12.96 -37.13 -8.06
CA SER A 691 -13.44 -37.13 -9.43
C SER A 691 -14.95 -36.92 -9.52
N TYR A 692 -15.41 -36.37 -10.65
CA TYR A 692 -16.77 -36.51 -11.15
C TYR A 692 -16.77 -37.69 -12.15
N THR A 693 -17.49 -38.75 -11.86
CA THR A 693 -17.73 -39.83 -12.81
C THR A 693 -19.12 -39.66 -13.40
N ILE A 694 -19.16 -39.37 -14.70
CA ILE A 694 -20.39 -39.12 -15.46
C ILE A 694 -20.78 -40.40 -16.13
N TYR A 695 -21.95 -40.93 -15.82
CA TYR A 695 -22.50 -42.11 -16.40
C TYR A 695 -23.56 -41.76 -17.45
N TYR A 696 -23.51 -42.43 -18.59
CA TYR A 696 -24.45 -42.23 -19.68
C TYR A 696 -25.47 -43.37 -19.70
N THR A 697 -26.63 -43.10 -20.28
CA THR A 697 -27.72 -44.12 -20.39
C THR A 697 -27.35 -45.35 -21.23
N ASP A 698 -26.33 -45.27 -22.07
CA ASP A 698 -25.77 -46.37 -22.84
C ASP A 698 -24.78 -47.26 -22.07
N GLY A 699 -24.58 -46.96 -20.78
CA GLY A 699 -23.67 -47.68 -19.90
C GLY A 699 -22.19 -47.20 -19.97
N SER A 700 -21.86 -46.30 -20.88
CA SER A 700 -20.55 -45.70 -20.94
C SER A 700 -20.35 -44.67 -19.81
N LYS A 701 -19.09 -44.35 -19.51
CA LYS A 701 -18.77 -43.35 -18.48
C LYS A 701 -17.61 -42.47 -18.92
N GLN A 702 -17.57 -41.30 -18.36
CA GLN A 702 -16.45 -40.34 -18.45
C GLN A 702 -16.02 -39.94 -17.04
N GLU A 703 -14.73 -40.03 -16.76
CA GLU A 703 -14.17 -39.57 -15.48
C GLU A 703 -13.47 -38.25 -15.67
N VAL A 704 -13.80 -37.29 -14.78
CA VAL A 704 -13.23 -35.95 -14.74
C VAL A 704 -12.51 -35.82 -13.42
N PRO A 705 -11.18 -35.66 -13.39
CA PRO A 705 -10.44 -35.54 -12.15
C PRO A 705 -10.75 -34.21 -11.48
N LEU A 706 -10.81 -34.22 -10.15
CA LEU A 706 -10.82 -33.02 -9.33
C LEU A 706 -9.43 -32.85 -8.72
N ARG A 707 -8.70 -31.88 -9.23
CA ARG A 707 -7.32 -31.62 -8.81
C ARG A 707 -7.27 -30.27 -8.08
N TRP A 708 -6.53 -30.26 -6.97
CA TRP A 708 -6.32 -29.07 -6.17
C TRP A 708 -5.66 -27.96 -6.97
N GLY A 709 -6.20 -26.74 -6.88
CA GLY A 709 -5.68 -25.58 -7.59
C GLY A 709 -5.93 -25.58 -9.11
N LEU A 710 -6.57 -26.61 -9.68
CA LEU A 710 -6.94 -26.70 -11.10
C LEU A 710 -8.46 -26.65 -11.27
N GLU A 711 -9.18 -27.74 -11.05
CA GLU A 711 -10.64 -27.80 -11.16
C GLU A 711 -11.32 -27.28 -9.92
N VAL A 712 -10.70 -27.47 -8.76
CA VAL A 712 -11.28 -27.11 -7.46
C VAL A 712 -10.24 -26.45 -6.58
N THR A 713 -10.74 -25.55 -5.70
CA THR A 713 -9.94 -24.94 -4.64
C THR A 713 -10.85 -24.63 -3.46
N ARG A 714 -10.25 -24.21 -2.36
CA ARG A 714 -11.00 -23.75 -1.20
C ARG A 714 -11.83 -22.51 -1.53
N GLY A 715 -12.99 -22.41 -0.89
CA GLY A 715 -13.90 -21.27 -1.05
C GLY A 715 -13.49 -20.06 -0.21
N ASN A 716 -12.90 -20.27 0.97
CA ASN A 716 -12.60 -19.20 1.89
C ASN A 716 -11.53 -18.27 1.36
N VAL A 717 -11.89 -17.00 1.31
CA VAL A 717 -10.99 -15.90 1.02
C VAL A 717 -10.48 -15.43 2.37
N VAL A 718 -9.25 -15.76 2.64
CA VAL A 718 -8.68 -15.44 3.93
C VAL A 718 -8.22 -14.00 3.94
N THR A 719 -8.46 -13.40 5.05
CA THR A 719 -8.36 -11.98 5.26
C THR A 719 -7.06 -11.58 5.93
N SER A 720 -6.31 -12.53 6.46
CA SER A 720 -5.01 -12.19 6.99
C SER A 720 -3.94 -12.20 5.90
N SER A 721 -2.91 -11.44 6.17
CA SER A 721 -1.77 -11.21 5.29
C SER A 721 -1.02 -12.47 4.86
N THR A 722 -1.29 -13.60 5.46
CA THR A 722 -0.49 -14.80 5.30
C THR A 722 -1.09 -15.85 4.38
N LEU A 723 -2.35 -15.67 3.96
CA LEU A 723 -3.04 -16.69 3.19
C LEU A 723 -3.46 -16.16 1.82
N LEU A 724 -3.11 -16.93 0.82
CA LEU A 724 -3.40 -16.68 -0.58
C LEU A 724 -4.89 -16.70 -0.87
N ASN A 725 -5.33 -15.81 -1.74
CA ASN A 725 -6.64 -15.98 -2.37
C ASN A 725 -6.68 -17.34 -3.07
N PRO A 726 -7.74 -18.12 -2.87
CA PRO A 726 -7.86 -19.41 -3.51
C PRO A 726 -7.91 -19.24 -5.04
N VAL A 727 -7.07 -19.99 -5.74
CA VAL A 727 -7.00 -20.01 -7.20
C VAL A 727 -7.25 -21.43 -7.68
N ALA A 728 -8.13 -21.56 -8.67
CA ALA A 728 -8.30 -22.77 -9.46
C ALA A 728 -8.14 -22.40 -10.93
N LEU A 729 -7.08 -22.88 -11.58
CA LEU A 729 -6.68 -22.43 -12.92
C LEU A 729 -7.69 -22.79 -14.01
N LEU A 730 -8.49 -23.82 -13.81
CA LEU A 730 -9.51 -24.30 -14.76
C LEU A 730 -10.94 -23.94 -14.36
N SER A 731 -11.09 -23.20 -13.24
CA SER A 731 -12.38 -22.71 -12.73
C SER A 731 -12.33 -21.20 -12.55
N THR A 732 -13.49 -20.57 -12.56
CA THR A 732 -13.61 -19.12 -12.40
C THR A 732 -14.40 -18.79 -11.14
N PRO A 733 -13.93 -17.91 -10.25
CA PRO A 733 -14.74 -17.43 -9.15
C PRO A 733 -15.89 -16.59 -9.69
N VAL A 734 -17.12 -16.96 -9.36
CA VAL A 734 -18.34 -16.32 -9.91
C VAL A 734 -19.30 -15.82 -8.86
N ILE A 735 -19.21 -16.32 -7.63
CA ILE A 735 -20.05 -15.92 -6.51
C ILE A 735 -19.18 -15.65 -5.31
N GLN A 736 -19.51 -14.59 -4.59
CA GLN A 736 -18.91 -14.26 -3.30
C GLN A 736 -20.02 -14.14 -2.26
N TYR A 737 -19.83 -14.70 -1.09
CA TYR A 737 -20.77 -14.62 0.04
C TYR A 737 -20.00 -14.60 1.35
N THR A 738 -20.62 -13.98 2.36
CA THR A 738 -19.99 -13.76 3.65
C THR A 738 -20.41 -14.83 4.64
N ARG A 739 -19.44 -15.39 5.36
CA ARG A 739 -19.71 -16.26 6.50
C ARG A 739 -20.29 -15.44 7.64
N ASN A 740 -21.24 -16.01 8.37
CA ASN A 740 -21.99 -15.38 9.45
C ASN A 740 -21.18 -14.45 10.35
N GLU A 741 -21.36 -13.15 10.20
CA GLU A 741 -20.71 -12.11 11.04
C GLU A 741 -19.20 -12.31 11.27
N SER A 742 -18.60 -13.25 10.54
CA SER A 742 -17.16 -13.47 10.56
C SER A 742 -16.47 -12.69 9.43
N TYR A 743 -15.16 -12.59 9.51
CA TYR A 743 -14.32 -11.84 8.57
C TYR A 743 -13.97 -12.58 7.31
N GLU A 744 -14.60 -13.70 7.06
CA GLU A 744 -14.28 -14.54 5.94
C GLU A 744 -15.37 -14.46 4.91
N ASP A 745 -14.96 -14.09 3.73
CA ASP A 745 -15.76 -14.31 2.55
C ASP A 745 -15.46 -15.69 1.97
N TYR A 746 -16.47 -16.26 1.36
CA TYR A 746 -16.34 -17.47 0.57
C TYR A 746 -16.59 -17.15 -0.88
N ARG A 747 -15.80 -17.78 -1.75
CA ARG A 747 -16.03 -17.76 -3.19
C ARG A 747 -16.50 -19.12 -3.65
N THR A 748 -17.47 -19.11 -4.54
CA THR A 748 -17.89 -20.30 -5.28
C THR A 748 -17.40 -20.19 -6.70
N PHE A 749 -16.85 -21.28 -7.19
CA PHE A 749 -16.21 -21.35 -8.50
C PHE A 749 -17.10 -22.05 -9.50
N LEU A 750 -17.10 -21.54 -10.72
CA LEU A 750 -17.71 -22.20 -11.87
C LEU A 750 -16.65 -23.06 -12.55
N TYR A 751 -16.87 -24.35 -12.59
CA TYR A 751 -16.13 -25.30 -13.38
C TYR A 751 -17.02 -25.84 -14.49
N THR A 752 -16.55 -25.78 -15.73
CA THR A 752 -17.27 -26.24 -16.92
C THR A 752 -16.52 -27.38 -17.57
N VAL A 753 -17.19 -28.50 -17.81
CA VAL A 753 -16.63 -29.67 -18.47
C VAL A 753 -17.44 -30.05 -19.72
N ALA A 754 -16.74 -30.28 -20.83
CA ALA A 754 -17.35 -30.87 -22.01
C ALA A 754 -17.64 -32.36 -21.76
N VAL A 755 -18.82 -32.79 -22.09
CA VAL A 755 -19.25 -34.20 -21.99
C VAL A 755 -19.57 -34.79 -23.36
N GLN A 756 -19.64 -36.10 -23.46
CA GLN A 756 -20.07 -36.72 -24.69
C GLN A 756 -21.53 -36.32 -25.00
N PRO A 757 -21.88 -36.01 -26.24
CA PRO A 757 -23.22 -35.56 -26.64
C PRO A 757 -24.23 -36.71 -26.52
N LYS A 758 -24.41 -37.19 -25.30
CA LYS A 758 -25.28 -38.30 -24.95
C LYS A 758 -26.19 -37.92 -23.79
N THR A 759 -27.19 -38.75 -23.52
CA THR A 759 -27.97 -38.57 -22.29
C THR A 759 -27.13 -38.98 -21.08
N VAL A 760 -26.85 -38.01 -20.23
CA VAL A 760 -26.24 -38.25 -18.95
C VAL A 760 -27.31 -38.85 -18.02
N ASP A 761 -27.04 -40.01 -17.45
CA ASP A 761 -27.90 -40.71 -16.53
C ASP A 761 -27.72 -40.13 -15.12
N ARG A 762 -26.48 -40.14 -14.62
CA ARG A 762 -26.13 -39.63 -13.31
C ARG A 762 -24.67 -39.22 -13.21
N ILE A 763 -24.34 -38.47 -12.20
CA ILE A 763 -22.99 -38.10 -11.81
C ILE A 763 -22.69 -38.71 -10.45
N VAL A 764 -21.56 -39.37 -10.31
CA VAL A 764 -21.06 -39.86 -9.03
C VAL A 764 -19.82 -39.02 -8.66
N ILE A 765 -19.86 -38.40 -7.49
CA ILE A 765 -18.79 -37.59 -6.96
C ILE A 765 -18.06 -38.38 -5.89
N THR A 766 -16.75 -38.43 -5.95
CA THR A 766 -15.91 -39.02 -4.92
C THR A 766 -14.84 -38.06 -4.49
N LEU A 767 -14.50 -38.05 -3.20
CA LEU A 767 -13.47 -37.22 -2.64
C LEU A 767 -12.44 -38.07 -1.86
N LYS A 768 -11.15 -37.72 -2.02
CA LYS A 768 -10.03 -38.35 -1.33
C LYS A 768 -9.32 -37.31 -0.49
N PRO A 769 -8.64 -37.67 0.61
CA PRO A 769 -7.79 -36.74 1.35
C PRO A 769 -6.70 -36.19 0.45
N LEU A 770 -6.40 -34.89 0.60
CA LEU A 770 -5.19 -34.34 -0.01
C LEU A 770 -3.96 -34.99 0.64
N PRO A 771 -2.96 -35.39 -0.15
CA PRO A 771 -1.68 -35.80 0.40
C PRO A 771 -1.11 -34.70 1.28
N SER A 772 -0.73 -35.07 2.50
CA SER A 772 -0.15 -34.12 3.45
C SER A 772 1.13 -34.73 4.01
N ASP A 773 2.24 -34.42 3.41
CA ASP A 773 3.60 -34.75 3.87
C ASP A 773 4.25 -33.66 4.74
N ARG A 774 3.59 -32.52 4.89
CA ARG A 774 4.09 -31.39 5.67
C ARG A 774 3.18 -31.14 6.89
N PRO A 775 3.76 -30.94 8.09
CA PRO A 775 2.98 -30.52 9.25
C PRO A 775 2.37 -29.14 9.01
N LEU A 776 1.14 -28.94 9.43
CA LEU A 776 0.54 -27.62 9.47
C LEU A 776 1.27 -26.76 10.51
N ILE A 777 1.81 -25.66 10.10
CA ILE A 777 2.38 -24.65 11.00
C ILE A 777 1.25 -23.67 11.31
N SER A 778 0.75 -23.70 12.56
CA SER A 778 -0.06 -22.59 13.04
C SER A 778 0.88 -21.41 13.28
N LEU A 779 0.61 -20.29 12.63
CA LEU A 779 1.38 -19.07 12.88
C LEU A 779 0.94 -18.48 14.21
N PRO A 780 1.85 -18.25 15.16
CA PRO A 780 1.50 -18.03 16.57
C PRO A 780 0.76 -16.73 16.88
N ASN A 781 0.65 -15.78 15.95
CA ASN A 781 0.17 -14.42 16.24
C ASN A 781 -0.93 -13.93 15.30
N GLU A 782 -1.50 -14.76 14.47
CA GLU A 782 -2.56 -14.33 13.57
C GLU A 782 -3.93 -14.60 14.17
N THR A 783 -4.38 -13.66 14.96
CA THR A 783 -5.77 -13.58 15.39
C THR A 783 -6.62 -13.30 14.17
N GLY A 784 -7.42 -14.26 13.74
CA GLY A 784 -8.41 -14.07 12.69
C GLY A 784 -8.08 -14.62 11.32
N SER A 785 -6.98 -15.32 11.16
CA SER A 785 -6.78 -16.13 9.97
C SER A 785 -7.89 -17.19 9.91
N GLY A 786 -8.75 -17.03 8.95
CA GLY A 786 -9.87 -17.92 8.75
C GLY A 786 -9.44 -19.28 8.28
N TYR A 787 -9.31 -20.20 9.19
CA TYR A 787 -9.05 -21.58 8.86
C TYR A 787 -10.36 -22.27 8.50
N ALA A 788 -10.33 -23.05 7.43
CA ALA A 788 -11.47 -23.84 7.03
C ALA A 788 -11.80 -24.91 8.08
N ALA A 789 -12.94 -25.54 7.90
CA ALA A 789 -13.34 -26.69 8.72
C ALA A 789 -12.23 -27.73 8.85
N GLY A 790 -12.15 -28.38 9.99
CA GLY A 790 -11.17 -29.44 10.25
C GLY A 790 -11.27 -30.67 9.33
N GLU A 791 -12.28 -30.75 8.47
CA GLU A 791 -12.48 -31.84 7.51
C GLU A 791 -12.45 -31.31 6.07
N THR A 792 -11.87 -32.09 5.16
CA THR A 792 -11.95 -31.85 3.72
C THR A 792 -13.30 -32.28 3.19
N ALA A 793 -14.03 -31.35 2.58
CA ALA A 793 -15.30 -31.63 1.92
C ALA A 793 -15.42 -30.82 0.62
N LEU A 794 -16.05 -31.40 -0.39
CA LEU A 794 -16.54 -30.66 -1.55
C LEU A 794 -17.94 -30.12 -1.20
N LEU A 795 -18.11 -28.82 -1.41
CA LEU A 795 -19.38 -28.13 -1.32
C LEU A 795 -19.87 -27.83 -2.73
N LEU A 796 -20.87 -28.54 -3.20
CA LEU A 796 -21.45 -28.35 -4.52
C LEU A 796 -22.83 -27.70 -4.41
N PHE A 797 -22.93 -26.45 -4.84
CA PHE A 797 -24.13 -25.63 -4.71
C PHE A 797 -25.13 -25.87 -5.83
N ALA A 798 -24.68 -26.10 -7.05
CA ALA A 798 -25.56 -26.32 -8.19
C ALA A 798 -24.84 -27.04 -9.34
N VAL A 799 -25.66 -27.68 -10.19
CA VAL A 799 -25.23 -28.28 -11.45
C VAL A 799 -26.22 -27.90 -12.54
N THR A 800 -25.71 -27.48 -13.69
CA THR A 800 -26.54 -27.20 -14.88
C THR A 800 -25.99 -27.92 -16.08
N ALA A 801 -26.87 -28.59 -16.82
CA ALA A 801 -26.56 -29.22 -18.08
C ALA A 801 -26.86 -28.22 -19.23
N GLU A 802 -25.91 -28.03 -20.11
CA GLU A 802 -26.04 -27.20 -21.33
C GLU A 802 -26.08 -28.09 -22.56
N ARG A 803 -26.95 -27.78 -23.50
CA ARG A 803 -27.05 -28.37 -24.81
C ARG A 803 -27.04 -27.29 -25.87
N TYR A 804 -26.19 -27.46 -26.91
CA TYR A 804 -26.14 -26.58 -28.08
C TYR A 804 -27.18 -26.95 -29.12
#